data_80890754a22afb26c07d65ac8b55c2f6
#
_entry.id   80890754a22afb26c07d65ac8b55c2f6
#
_cell.length_a   1.000
_cell.length_b   1.000
_cell.length_c   1.000
_cell.angle_alpha   90.00
_cell.angle_beta   90.00
_cell.angle_gamma   90.00
#
_symmetry.space_group_name_H-M   'P 1'
#
loop_
_entity.id
_entity.type
_entity.pdbx_description
1 polymer ?
#
loop_
_entity_poly.entity_id
_entity_poly.type
_entity_poly.pdbx_seq_one_letter_code
_entity_poly.pdbx_strand_id
1 'polypeptide(L)'
;MVRHNHLPLPQYVEELSKRNSNQRGGGFKPVGGRDKLQYHQENVRKANQIAQSFTEIKQKFRGTINPHLIYRIKVNQSVDIPSFEKILNAMGELTVLSVAENRQGYWVVFANDEELSVFKNKLAQYSGVIPGGYKYEFFHAIDGIEDIPIEEKIGDALRQNPLQEDQIYHLNVELWRMDDEILDAFIRQLAQNYRENPPFSITDKLIMRSFGLLRVRLNKAIFDEIIMLKEIARIEMPMLPQFNPSEYRQIDIEEFEATGPAEDATGILVIDSGIVSNHPLLEKAVGDEQNFQEGERQTHDIAGHGTAVAGNSIYYDLERCIEERSFSPTNWLFSAKVMYAEKDFQGNITPVYNPEKLFENQLNDAIRTFLDNVDYRIKVVNISFGNSYESLGSGGNRQFPLANLIDELALEYRNVVFVISAGNQKPSLFYDLEEILNGYPNYLVENNDFKIINPATSALSLTVGSIATSARAMEPRPGQDIWHTVAEAGQPSPFSRTGFGINGMMKPEIVEYGGNLILRENFNRVTENIGGKIALLSNNPTEALFSFDTGTSFSAPRVSNLLGQIANSFPDKSANYIKNLLLQSTESTAVPNLGYSPSKQEKAQWQMTGYGIPNVEKAIYSLDNRIVLLDEGVIGLNRVKTYSVNLPSNFFETKGTKKISVVLTYDPIVRATRGDSYLGAQMEFKLFHTVVPDEITAHYAVTEVGETEDDTTPTALKPYEIVLKPGVNIRNKGCHQKAIRSFKTAQMAAPMTLVVRCLNKWITDLSYTQNYCVSLTVEHSAEIDIYSSVRTEVLQRTRVR
;
A
#
# COMPACT_ATOMS: atom_id res chain seq x y z
N MET A 1 -7.91 35.13 -6.24
CA MET A 1 -8.58 34.27 -7.26
C MET A 1 -9.91 33.80 -6.70
N VAL A 2 -10.93 33.71 -7.53
CA VAL A 2 -12.26 33.24 -7.09
C VAL A 2 -12.23 31.71 -6.97
N ARG A 3 -12.85 31.18 -5.88
CA ARG A 3 -13.00 29.74 -5.66
C ARG A 3 -14.25 29.26 -6.39
N HIS A 4 -14.11 28.15 -7.10
CA HIS A 4 -15.19 27.54 -7.88
C HIS A 4 -15.32 26.06 -7.56
N ASN A 5 -16.51 25.50 -7.77
CA ASN A 5 -16.72 24.05 -7.71
C ASN A 5 -15.97 23.37 -8.86
N HIS A 6 -15.55 22.12 -8.63
CA HIS A 6 -15.00 21.29 -9.71
C HIS A 6 -16.05 21.04 -10.79
N LEU A 7 -15.59 20.81 -12.02
CA LEU A 7 -16.45 20.53 -13.16
C LEU A 7 -16.52 19.02 -13.43
N PRO A 8 -17.65 18.50 -13.95
CA PRO A 8 -17.71 17.13 -14.41
C PRO A 8 -16.80 16.98 -15.63
N LEU A 9 -16.09 15.86 -15.72
CA LEU A 9 -15.29 15.47 -16.88
C LEU A 9 -16.25 14.83 -17.93
N PRO A 10 -16.44 15.45 -19.11
CA PRO A 10 -17.43 14.98 -20.06
C PRO A 10 -17.00 13.65 -20.67
N GLN A 11 -17.68 12.57 -20.32
CA GLN A 11 -17.53 11.27 -21.00
C GLN A 11 -17.99 11.41 -22.45
N TYR A 12 -17.20 10.87 -23.38
CA TYR A 12 -17.53 10.83 -24.81
C TYR A 12 -18.19 9.50 -25.17
N VAL A 13 -17.49 8.38 -24.96
CA VAL A 13 -18.00 7.05 -25.25
C VAL A 13 -17.34 5.98 -24.37
N GLU A 14 -18.02 4.83 -24.22
CA GLU A 14 -17.46 3.60 -23.63
C GLU A 14 -17.61 2.45 -24.63
N GLU A 15 -16.49 1.79 -24.96
CA GLU A 15 -16.42 0.72 -25.95
C GLU A 15 -15.60 -0.48 -25.40
N LEU A 16 -15.64 -1.61 -26.11
CA LEU A 16 -14.75 -2.73 -25.83
C LEU A 16 -13.32 -2.35 -26.21
N SER A 17 -12.39 -2.52 -25.29
CA SER A 17 -10.97 -2.24 -25.54
C SER A 17 -10.30 -3.38 -26.28
N LYS A 18 -9.40 -3.05 -27.22
CA LYS A 18 -8.43 -4.00 -27.74
C LYS A 18 -7.62 -4.59 -26.60
N ARG A 19 -7.50 -5.92 -26.57
CA ARG A 19 -6.66 -6.60 -25.59
C ARG A 19 -5.18 -6.36 -25.93
N ASN A 20 -4.35 -6.19 -24.90
CA ASN A 20 -2.90 -6.13 -25.08
C ASN A 20 -2.37 -7.44 -25.65
N SER A 21 -1.46 -7.33 -26.60
CA SER A 21 -0.82 -8.48 -27.26
C SER A 21 0.06 -9.33 -26.33
N ASN A 22 0.38 -8.83 -25.12
CA ASN A 22 1.04 -9.62 -24.09
C ASN A 22 0.19 -10.80 -23.58
N GLN A 23 -1.08 -10.84 -23.94
CA GLN A 23 -1.97 -11.98 -23.74
C GLN A 23 -2.20 -12.76 -25.07
N ARG A 24 -1.22 -12.79 -25.96
CA ARG A 24 -1.29 -13.73 -27.08
C ARG A 24 -1.42 -15.14 -26.49
N GLY A 25 -2.57 -15.76 -26.73
CA GLY A 25 -2.72 -17.22 -26.70
C GLY A 25 -1.85 -17.87 -27.77
N GLY A 26 -0.60 -17.44 -27.89
CA GLY A 26 0.44 -18.09 -28.62
C GLY A 26 0.87 -19.28 -27.81
N GLY A 27 0.79 -20.49 -28.36
CA GLY A 27 1.21 -21.71 -27.71
C GLY A 27 2.58 -21.54 -27.00
N PHE A 28 2.78 -22.24 -25.91
CA PHE A 28 4.01 -22.17 -25.13
C PHE A 28 5.23 -22.39 -26.03
N LYS A 29 6.18 -21.45 -25.99
CA LYS A 29 7.36 -21.53 -26.84
C LYS A 29 8.24 -22.70 -26.42
N PRO A 30 8.65 -23.57 -27.37
CA PRO A 30 9.59 -24.62 -27.07
C PRO A 30 10.90 -24.06 -26.49
N VAL A 31 11.38 -24.68 -25.43
CA VAL A 31 12.70 -24.35 -24.88
C VAL A 31 13.77 -24.93 -25.82
N GLY A 32 14.56 -24.06 -26.45
CA GLY A 32 15.64 -24.48 -27.36
C GLY A 32 16.65 -25.37 -26.65
N GLY A 33 16.98 -26.52 -27.28
CA GLY A 33 17.98 -27.45 -26.74
C GLY A 33 17.51 -28.35 -25.60
N ARG A 34 16.21 -28.31 -25.19
CA ARG A 34 15.70 -29.22 -24.15
C ARG A 34 15.62 -30.68 -24.67
N ASP A 35 16.43 -31.55 -24.07
CA ASP A 35 16.26 -32.99 -24.24
C ASP A 35 15.02 -33.45 -23.48
N LYS A 36 13.97 -33.83 -24.21
CA LYS A 36 12.69 -34.22 -23.63
C LYS A 36 12.77 -35.50 -22.78
N LEU A 37 13.68 -36.41 -23.13
CA LEU A 37 13.84 -37.66 -22.37
C LEU A 37 14.54 -37.41 -21.03
N GLN A 38 15.61 -36.63 -21.05
CA GLN A 38 16.30 -36.21 -19.85
C GLN A 38 15.37 -35.39 -18.94
N TYR A 39 14.63 -34.43 -19.52
CA TYR A 39 13.63 -33.63 -18.80
C TYR A 39 12.55 -34.49 -18.13
N HIS A 40 12.07 -35.54 -18.83
CA HIS A 40 11.14 -36.51 -18.28
C HIS A 40 11.75 -37.25 -17.09
N GLN A 41 12.94 -37.80 -17.22
CA GLN A 41 13.61 -38.56 -16.18
C GLN A 41 13.86 -37.76 -14.92
N GLU A 42 14.33 -36.51 -15.08
CA GLU A 42 14.56 -35.57 -13.98
C GLU A 42 13.28 -35.20 -13.23
N ASN A 43 12.20 -34.89 -13.96
CA ASN A 43 10.94 -34.50 -13.32
C ASN A 43 10.16 -35.68 -12.74
N VAL A 44 10.26 -36.87 -13.31
CA VAL A 44 9.73 -38.10 -12.68
C VAL A 44 10.49 -38.41 -11.40
N ARG A 45 11.82 -38.26 -11.38
CA ARG A 45 12.60 -38.40 -10.13
C ARG A 45 12.16 -37.41 -9.07
N LYS A 46 12.00 -36.13 -9.41
CA LYS A 46 11.50 -35.10 -8.49
C LYS A 46 10.08 -35.41 -8.01
N ALA A 47 9.19 -35.82 -8.91
CA ALA A 47 7.83 -36.23 -8.52
C ALA A 47 7.83 -37.39 -7.51
N ASN A 48 8.68 -38.37 -7.70
CA ASN A 48 8.82 -39.48 -6.75
C ASN A 48 9.42 -39.01 -5.41
N GLN A 49 10.37 -38.08 -5.42
CA GLN A 49 10.92 -37.50 -4.20
C GLN A 49 9.86 -36.72 -3.42
N ILE A 50 9.01 -35.92 -4.09
CA ILE A 50 7.90 -35.19 -3.49
C ILE A 50 6.89 -36.17 -2.88
N ALA A 51 6.49 -37.22 -3.62
CA ALA A 51 5.55 -38.22 -3.13
C ALA A 51 6.13 -39.01 -1.94
N GLN A 52 7.42 -39.33 -1.96
CA GLN A 52 8.10 -39.99 -0.84
C GLN A 52 8.14 -39.08 0.41
N SER A 53 8.61 -37.83 0.26
CA SER A 53 8.62 -36.82 1.34
C SER A 53 7.21 -36.64 1.94
N PHE A 54 6.18 -36.60 1.10
CA PHE A 54 4.80 -36.50 1.55
C PHE A 54 4.35 -37.77 2.32
N THR A 55 4.73 -38.95 1.84
CA THR A 55 4.45 -40.21 2.52
C THR A 55 5.08 -40.28 3.92
N GLU A 56 6.32 -39.78 4.07
CA GLU A 56 7.02 -39.71 5.36
C GLU A 56 6.29 -38.77 6.33
N ILE A 57 5.84 -37.60 5.85
CA ILE A 57 5.01 -36.66 6.64
C ILE A 57 3.69 -37.33 7.05
N LYS A 58 3.02 -38.00 6.12
CA LYS A 58 1.76 -38.71 6.39
C LYS A 58 1.93 -39.83 7.40
N GLN A 59 3.05 -40.52 7.38
CA GLN A 59 3.38 -41.54 8.38
C GLN A 59 3.64 -40.95 9.77
N LYS A 60 4.37 -39.84 9.83
CA LYS A 60 4.66 -39.11 11.08
C LYS A 60 3.37 -38.65 11.79
N PHE A 61 2.39 -38.17 11.05
CA PHE A 61 1.11 -37.65 11.57
C PHE A 61 -0.06 -38.65 11.44
N ARG A 62 0.24 -39.93 11.27
CA ARG A 62 -0.75 -40.96 11.00
C ARG A 62 -1.81 -41.05 12.12
N GLY A 63 -3.09 -40.90 11.74
CA GLY A 63 -4.24 -40.98 12.64
C GLY A 63 -4.56 -39.69 13.42
N THR A 64 -3.77 -38.64 13.25
CA THR A 64 -3.95 -37.35 13.94
C THR A 64 -4.16 -36.18 12.98
N ILE A 65 -3.26 -35.98 12.02
CA ILE A 65 -3.40 -34.99 10.94
C ILE A 65 -3.46 -35.76 9.63
N ASN A 66 -4.35 -35.34 8.74
CA ASN A 66 -4.39 -35.77 7.35
C ASN A 66 -3.78 -34.65 6.46
N PRO A 67 -2.46 -34.69 6.23
CA PRO A 67 -1.80 -33.65 5.46
C PRO A 67 -2.22 -33.70 3.98
N HIS A 68 -2.11 -32.59 3.30
CA HIS A 68 -2.42 -32.43 1.89
C HIS A 68 -1.12 -32.27 1.09
N LEU A 69 -1.12 -32.80 -0.12
CA LEU A 69 0.04 -32.65 -1.01
C LEU A 69 0.07 -31.23 -1.60
N ILE A 70 1.03 -30.45 -1.17
CA ILE A 70 1.29 -29.12 -1.70
C ILE A 70 2.76 -29.08 -2.14
N TYR A 71 2.98 -28.65 -3.38
CA TYR A 71 4.31 -28.54 -3.97
C TYR A 71 4.36 -27.35 -4.92
N ARG A 72 5.52 -27.04 -5.48
CA ARG A 72 5.66 -25.93 -6.43
C ARG A 72 6.05 -26.39 -7.83
N ILE A 73 5.52 -25.68 -8.81
CA ILE A 73 5.87 -25.81 -10.23
C ILE A 73 6.75 -24.64 -10.61
N LYS A 74 7.95 -24.91 -11.12
CA LYS A 74 8.88 -23.88 -11.61
C LYS A 74 8.55 -23.55 -13.06
N VAL A 75 8.32 -22.26 -13.33
CA VAL A 75 7.94 -21.72 -14.63
C VAL A 75 9.09 -20.91 -15.21
N ASN A 76 9.45 -21.15 -16.46
CA ASN A 76 10.61 -20.56 -17.13
C ASN A 76 10.28 -19.42 -18.09
N GLN A 77 9.02 -19.13 -18.30
CA GLN A 77 8.58 -18.05 -19.18
C GLN A 77 7.34 -17.36 -18.64
N SER A 78 7.10 -16.15 -19.12
CA SER A 78 5.88 -15.44 -18.82
C SER A 78 4.68 -16.20 -19.36
N VAL A 79 3.77 -16.59 -18.46
CA VAL A 79 2.52 -17.28 -18.80
C VAL A 79 1.34 -16.38 -18.46
N ASP A 80 0.28 -16.49 -19.26
CA ASP A 80 -1.00 -15.88 -18.92
C ASP A 80 -1.61 -16.64 -17.74
N ILE A 81 -1.66 -15.96 -16.58
CA ILE A 81 -2.05 -16.60 -15.32
C ILE A 81 -3.39 -17.32 -15.42
N PRO A 82 -4.50 -16.69 -15.87
CA PRO A 82 -5.79 -17.37 -15.96
C PRO A 82 -5.77 -18.58 -16.90
N SER A 83 -5.11 -18.47 -18.05
CA SER A 83 -5.01 -19.59 -18.99
C SER A 83 -4.18 -20.74 -18.46
N PHE A 84 -3.08 -20.44 -17.77
CA PHE A 84 -2.21 -21.46 -17.19
C PHE A 84 -2.85 -22.12 -15.97
N GLU A 85 -3.51 -21.38 -15.11
CA GLU A 85 -4.32 -21.89 -14.02
C GLU A 85 -5.41 -22.84 -14.49
N LYS A 86 -6.14 -22.47 -15.54
CA LYS A 86 -7.15 -23.34 -16.17
C LYS A 86 -6.54 -24.63 -16.70
N ILE A 87 -5.33 -24.57 -17.25
CA ILE A 87 -4.61 -25.75 -17.72
C ILE A 87 -4.20 -26.64 -16.54
N LEU A 88 -3.66 -26.07 -15.46
CA LEU A 88 -3.29 -26.79 -14.24
C LEU A 88 -4.50 -27.48 -13.61
N ASN A 89 -5.59 -26.77 -13.47
CA ASN A 89 -6.86 -27.34 -12.96
C ASN A 89 -7.36 -28.51 -13.84
N ALA A 90 -7.22 -28.38 -15.16
CA ALA A 90 -7.59 -29.46 -16.09
C ALA A 90 -6.61 -30.63 -16.08
N MET A 91 -5.43 -30.48 -15.49
CA MET A 91 -4.37 -31.51 -15.43
C MET A 91 -4.60 -32.64 -14.42
N GLY A 92 -5.60 -32.56 -13.57
CA GLY A 92 -5.85 -33.58 -12.59
C GLY A 92 -6.12 -32.99 -11.22
N GLU A 93 -7.08 -32.09 -11.14
CA GLU A 93 -7.52 -31.52 -9.87
C GLU A 93 -6.41 -30.75 -9.12
N LEU A 94 -5.54 -30.07 -9.87
CA LEU A 94 -4.57 -29.17 -9.29
C LEU A 94 -5.23 -27.80 -9.01
N THR A 95 -5.23 -27.38 -7.77
CA THR A 95 -5.68 -26.04 -7.38
C THR A 95 -4.47 -25.14 -7.14
N VAL A 96 -4.43 -23.97 -7.79
CA VAL A 96 -3.36 -23.00 -7.59
C VAL A 96 -3.62 -22.24 -6.29
N LEU A 97 -2.71 -22.37 -5.34
CA LEU A 97 -2.77 -21.70 -4.05
C LEU A 97 -2.04 -20.35 -4.05
N SER A 98 -0.89 -20.30 -4.74
CA SER A 98 -0.07 -19.09 -4.81
C SER A 98 0.71 -19.05 -6.11
N VAL A 99 0.97 -17.83 -6.59
CA VAL A 99 1.90 -17.56 -7.70
C VAL A 99 2.99 -16.67 -7.12
N ALA A 100 4.19 -17.23 -6.98
CA ALA A 100 5.36 -16.47 -6.59
C ALA A 100 6.02 -15.85 -7.81
N GLU A 101 6.45 -14.69 -7.62
CA GLU A 101 7.23 -13.69 -8.34
C GLU A 101 7.80 -13.94 -9.74
N ASN A 102 7.90 -12.78 -10.42
CA ASN A 102 8.72 -12.54 -11.61
C ASN A 102 8.54 -13.54 -12.73
N ARG A 103 7.58 -13.37 -13.57
CA ARG A 103 7.44 -13.99 -14.93
C ARG A 103 8.20 -15.30 -15.22
N GLN A 104 9.09 -15.72 -14.32
CA GLN A 104 9.89 -16.92 -14.23
C GLN A 104 9.88 -17.44 -12.79
N GLY A 105 8.70 -17.61 -12.20
CA GLY A 105 8.55 -17.90 -10.79
C GLY A 105 8.04 -19.29 -10.48
N TYR A 106 7.63 -19.47 -9.25
CA TYR A 106 7.02 -20.70 -8.76
C TYR A 106 5.53 -20.57 -8.64
N TRP A 107 4.82 -21.65 -8.95
CA TRP A 107 3.40 -21.80 -8.70
C TRP A 107 3.22 -22.83 -7.61
N VAL A 108 2.64 -22.43 -6.49
CA VAL A 108 2.28 -23.37 -5.41
C VAL A 108 0.94 -23.99 -5.74
N VAL A 109 0.89 -25.30 -5.79
CA VAL A 109 -0.30 -26.05 -6.17
C VAL A 109 -0.65 -27.07 -5.12
N PHE A 110 -1.95 -27.23 -4.88
CA PHE A 110 -2.55 -28.30 -4.11
C PHE A 110 -2.94 -29.43 -5.07
N ALA A 111 -2.67 -30.68 -4.70
CA ALA A 111 -2.97 -31.84 -5.50
C ALA A 111 -3.73 -32.91 -4.70
N ASN A 112 -4.79 -33.47 -5.27
CA ASN A 112 -5.48 -34.64 -4.72
C ASN A 112 -4.77 -35.95 -5.08
N ASP A 113 -3.95 -35.94 -6.13
CA ASP A 113 -3.15 -37.10 -6.58
C ASP A 113 -1.82 -37.16 -5.80
N GLU A 114 -1.81 -37.89 -4.69
CA GLU A 114 -0.67 -37.97 -3.77
C GLU A 114 0.59 -38.62 -4.40
N GLU A 115 0.42 -39.42 -5.43
CA GLU A 115 1.52 -40.07 -6.15
C GLU A 115 1.98 -39.27 -7.36
N LEU A 116 1.32 -38.16 -7.67
CA LEU A 116 1.56 -37.36 -8.88
C LEU A 116 1.47 -38.18 -10.17
N SER A 117 0.60 -39.20 -10.18
CA SER A 117 0.44 -40.15 -11.29
C SER A 117 -0.08 -39.46 -12.55
N VAL A 118 -1.03 -38.49 -12.39
CA VAL A 118 -1.55 -37.72 -13.53
C VAL A 118 -0.47 -36.83 -14.12
N PHE A 119 0.31 -36.16 -13.28
CA PHE A 119 1.46 -35.35 -13.72
C PHE A 119 2.48 -36.21 -14.48
N LYS A 120 2.91 -37.33 -13.91
CA LYS A 120 3.87 -38.27 -14.52
C LYS A 120 3.37 -38.80 -15.88
N ASN A 121 2.09 -39.18 -15.98
CA ASN A 121 1.49 -39.66 -17.21
C ASN A 121 1.49 -38.60 -18.32
N LYS A 122 1.06 -37.39 -18.01
CA LYS A 122 1.04 -36.28 -18.97
C LYS A 122 2.45 -35.87 -19.41
N LEU A 123 3.40 -35.89 -18.50
CA LEU A 123 4.82 -35.66 -18.78
C LEU A 123 5.40 -36.76 -19.70
N ALA A 124 5.04 -38.05 -19.49
CA ALA A 124 5.43 -39.13 -20.35
C ALA A 124 4.87 -39.02 -21.76
N GLN A 125 3.64 -38.55 -21.92
CA GLN A 125 3.05 -38.24 -23.23
C GLN A 125 3.73 -37.05 -23.92
N TYR A 126 4.04 -35.98 -23.17
CA TYR A 126 4.78 -34.81 -23.71
C TYR A 126 6.15 -35.17 -24.20
N SER A 127 6.86 -36.03 -23.49
CA SER A 127 8.22 -36.43 -23.80
C SER A 127 8.29 -37.58 -24.83
N GLY A 128 7.16 -38.16 -25.22
CA GLY A 128 7.11 -39.26 -26.20
C GLY A 128 7.45 -40.64 -25.64
N VAL A 129 7.55 -40.76 -24.31
CA VAL A 129 7.78 -42.08 -23.63
C VAL A 129 6.55 -42.97 -23.76
N ILE A 130 5.36 -42.38 -23.82
CA ILE A 130 4.08 -43.05 -24.05
C ILE A 130 3.45 -42.48 -25.33
N PRO A 131 2.83 -43.28 -26.23
CA PRO A 131 2.11 -42.77 -27.37
C PRO A 131 0.95 -41.83 -26.94
N GLY A 132 0.87 -40.65 -27.52
CA GLY A 132 -0.18 -39.67 -27.18
C GLY A 132 -0.04 -38.33 -27.89
N GLY A 133 1.07 -38.15 -28.59
CA GLY A 133 1.33 -36.97 -29.43
C GLY A 133 1.31 -35.63 -28.68
N TYR A 134 1.84 -34.64 -29.28
CA TYR A 134 2.13 -33.27 -28.90
C TYR A 134 1.06 -32.47 -28.07
N LYS A 135 0.21 -33.14 -27.31
CA LYS A 135 -0.96 -32.56 -26.64
C LYS A 135 -0.66 -31.67 -25.41
N TYR A 136 0.56 -31.68 -24.89
CA TYR A 136 0.84 -30.99 -23.62
C TYR A 136 1.98 -29.98 -23.77
N GLU A 137 1.84 -29.07 -24.74
CA GLU A 137 2.80 -28.00 -25.04
C GLU A 137 3.04 -27.06 -23.82
N PHE A 138 2.14 -27.00 -22.85
CA PHE A 138 2.33 -26.23 -21.63
C PHE A 138 3.56 -26.67 -20.84
N PHE A 139 4.05 -27.91 -20.99
CA PHE A 139 5.34 -28.33 -20.42
C PHE A 139 6.53 -27.54 -20.96
N HIS A 140 6.39 -26.83 -22.08
CA HIS A 140 7.40 -25.88 -22.52
C HIS A 140 7.62 -24.75 -21.51
N ALA A 141 6.56 -24.34 -20.79
CA ALA A 141 6.60 -23.31 -19.77
C ALA A 141 7.09 -23.82 -18.41
N ILE A 142 7.12 -25.13 -18.19
CA ILE A 142 7.50 -25.74 -16.91
C ILE A 142 8.96 -26.19 -16.98
N ASP A 143 9.80 -25.67 -16.07
CA ASP A 143 11.17 -26.18 -15.88
C ASP A 143 11.22 -27.43 -15.04
N GLY A 144 10.28 -27.56 -14.11
CA GLY A 144 10.18 -28.72 -13.25
C GLY A 144 9.24 -28.51 -12.09
N ILE A 145 9.17 -29.54 -11.26
CA ILE A 145 8.47 -29.49 -9.98
C ILE A 145 9.47 -29.70 -8.86
N GLU A 146 9.18 -29.15 -7.70
CA GLU A 146 10.02 -29.33 -6.52
C GLU A 146 9.19 -29.17 -5.24
N ASP A 147 9.71 -29.68 -4.15
CA ASP A 147 9.17 -29.45 -2.83
C ASP A 147 9.44 -28.00 -2.38
N ILE A 148 8.64 -27.50 -1.46
CA ILE A 148 8.87 -26.17 -0.87
C ILE A 148 9.94 -26.33 0.21
N PRO A 149 11.11 -25.68 0.08
CA PRO A 149 12.17 -25.75 1.09
C PRO A 149 11.68 -25.22 2.44
N ILE A 150 12.03 -25.90 3.53
CA ILE A 150 11.66 -25.51 4.89
C ILE A 150 12.21 -24.13 5.23
N GLU A 151 13.42 -23.81 4.75
CA GLU A 151 14.08 -22.53 4.98
C GLU A 151 13.28 -21.34 4.43
N GLU A 152 12.52 -21.55 3.37
CA GLU A 152 11.68 -20.51 2.79
C GLU A 152 10.38 -20.26 3.59
N LYS A 153 9.98 -21.24 4.41
CA LYS A 153 8.85 -21.10 5.32
C LYS A 153 9.20 -20.35 6.62
N ILE A 154 10.48 -20.20 6.93
CA ILE A 154 10.94 -19.49 8.13
C ILE A 154 11.03 -18.00 7.79
N GLY A 155 10.33 -17.18 8.57
CA GLY A 155 10.35 -15.74 8.42
C GLY A 155 11.69 -15.10 8.81
N ASP A 156 11.91 -13.87 8.38
CA ASP A 156 13.21 -13.22 8.49
C ASP A 156 13.62 -12.95 9.94
N ALA A 157 12.68 -12.56 10.80
CA ALA A 157 12.95 -12.35 12.21
C ALA A 157 13.32 -13.66 12.92
N LEU A 158 12.66 -14.77 12.58
CA LEU A 158 13.00 -16.11 13.08
C LEU A 158 14.34 -16.61 12.58
N ARG A 159 14.75 -16.27 11.34
CA ARG A 159 16.09 -16.60 10.83
C ARG A 159 17.19 -15.86 11.58
N GLN A 160 16.94 -14.59 11.90
CA GLN A 160 17.89 -13.75 12.64
C GLN A 160 17.95 -14.14 14.12
N ASN A 161 16.86 -14.61 14.69
CA ASN A 161 16.72 -15.02 16.08
C ASN A 161 16.14 -16.44 16.18
N PRO A 162 16.98 -17.48 15.96
CA PRO A 162 16.52 -18.86 16.01
C PRO A 162 15.98 -19.26 17.38
N LEU A 163 14.95 -20.10 17.39
CA LEU A 163 14.33 -20.59 18.61
C LEU A 163 15.31 -21.43 19.46
N GLN A 164 15.26 -21.25 20.77
CA GLN A 164 16.03 -22.02 21.75
C GLN A 164 15.17 -23.18 22.31
N GLU A 165 15.81 -24.27 22.71
CA GLU A 165 15.10 -25.53 23.04
C GLU A 165 14.19 -25.43 24.27
N ASP A 166 14.60 -24.68 25.28
CA ASP A 166 13.91 -24.63 26.58
C ASP A 166 12.91 -23.47 26.72
N GLN A 167 12.61 -22.79 25.64
CA GLN A 167 11.72 -21.62 25.65
C GLN A 167 10.39 -21.87 24.97
N ILE A 168 9.36 -21.17 25.44
CA ILE A 168 8.04 -21.14 24.84
C ILE A 168 7.88 -19.84 24.06
N TYR A 169 7.38 -19.96 22.84
CA TYR A 169 7.22 -18.85 21.92
C TYR A 169 5.77 -18.70 21.48
N HIS A 170 5.38 -17.48 21.19
CA HIS A 170 4.18 -17.19 20.44
C HIS A 170 4.61 -16.84 19.01
N LEU A 171 4.09 -17.56 18.03
CA LEU A 171 4.47 -17.38 16.62
C LEU A 171 3.22 -17.20 15.75
N ASN A 172 3.38 -16.49 14.66
CA ASN A 172 2.39 -16.40 13.59
C ASN A 172 2.64 -17.52 12.58
N VAL A 173 1.63 -18.33 12.34
CA VAL A 173 1.66 -19.40 11.34
C VAL A 173 0.70 -19.02 10.22
N GLU A 174 1.23 -18.71 9.07
CA GLU A 174 0.48 -18.45 7.85
C GLU A 174 0.22 -19.77 7.12
N LEU A 175 -1.04 -19.99 6.75
CA LEU A 175 -1.49 -21.14 6.00
C LEU A 175 -1.76 -20.79 4.55
N TRP A 176 -1.48 -21.72 3.63
CA TRP A 176 -1.96 -21.58 2.27
C TRP A 176 -3.48 -21.50 2.25
N ARG A 177 -4.02 -20.58 1.47
CA ARG A 177 -5.47 -20.39 1.36
C ARG A 177 -6.08 -21.49 0.50
N MET A 178 -6.58 -22.50 1.20
CA MET A 178 -7.38 -23.62 0.67
C MET A 178 -8.88 -23.35 0.88
N ASP A 179 -9.72 -24.25 0.40
CA ASP A 179 -11.16 -24.18 0.69
C ASP A 179 -11.42 -24.19 2.20
N ASP A 180 -12.46 -23.48 2.64
CA ASP A 180 -12.76 -23.28 4.05
C ASP A 180 -12.93 -24.59 4.83
N GLU A 181 -13.59 -25.57 4.22
CA GLU A 181 -13.80 -26.89 4.86
C GLU A 181 -12.49 -27.63 5.11
N ILE A 182 -11.56 -27.58 4.14
CA ILE A 182 -10.25 -28.22 4.22
C ILE A 182 -9.40 -27.51 5.27
N LEU A 183 -9.41 -26.18 5.26
CA LEU A 183 -8.63 -25.36 6.18
C LEU A 183 -9.09 -25.54 7.62
N ASP A 184 -10.40 -25.48 7.88
CA ASP A 184 -10.97 -25.69 9.21
C ASP A 184 -10.74 -27.13 9.71
N ALA A 185 -10.79 -28.13 8.83
CA ALA A 185 -10.46 -29.50 9.18
C ALA A 185 -8.99 -29.64 9.61
N PHE A 186 -8.08 -29.04 8.85
CA PHE A 186 -6.66 -29.04 9.16
C PHE A 186 -6.37 -28.36 10.51
N ILE A 187 -6.95 -27.17 10.75
CA ILE A 187 -6.76 -26.42 12.01
C ILE A 187 -7.25 -27.25 13.21
N ARG A 188 -8.42 -27.88 13.10
CA ARG A 188 -8.94 -28.77 14.16
C ARG A 188 -8.03 -29.95 14.41
N GLN A 189 -7.52 -30.59 13.35
CA GLN A 189 -6.62 -31.74 13.48
C GLN A 189 -5.27 -31.34 14.10
N LEU A 190 -4.74 -30.19 13.72
CA LEU A 190 -3.51 -29.63 14.29
C LEU A 190 -3.68 -29.36 15.78
N ALA A 191 -4.76 -28.70 16.19
CA ALA A 191 -5.07 -28.47 17.60
C ALA A 191 -5.24 -29.76 18.39
N GLN A 192 -5.91 -30.78 17.81
CA GLN A 192 -6.16 -32.06 18.46
C GLN A 192 -4.89 -32.90 18.61
N ASN A 193 -4.00 -32.87 17.61
CA ASN A 193 -2.73 -33.63 17.63
C ASN A 193 -1.83 -33.26 18.81
N TYR A 194 -1.83 -31.99 19.18
CA TYR A 194 -0.98 -31.48 20.26
C TYR A 194 -1.72 -31.18 21.56
N ARG A 195 -3.01 -31.56 21.68
CA ARG A 195 -3.86 -31.27 22.84
C ARG A 195 -3.27 -31.78 24.17
N GLU A 196 -2.61 -32.94 24.15
CA GLU A 196 -1.99 -33.56 25.33
C GLU A 196 -0.51 -33.21 25.45
N ASN A 197 0.02 -32.34 24.60
CA ASN A 197 1.43 -32.03 24.51
C ASN A 197 1.70 -30.52 24.78
N PRO A 198 1.59 -30.07 26.07
CA PRO A 198 1.94 -28.72 26.40
C PRO A 198 3.42 -28.46 26.00
N PRO A 199 3.75 -27.34 25.39
CA PRO A 199 3.01 -26.07 25.49
C PRO A 199 2.16 -25.70 24.27
N PHE A 200 1.87 -26.59 23.32
CA PHE A 200 1.16 -26.22 22.10
C PHE A 200 -0.29 -25.77 22.37
N SER A 201 -0.64 -24.62 21.82
CA SER A 201 -2.04 -24.18 21.68
C SER A 201 -2.17 -23.21 20.50
N ILE A 202 -3.30 -23.27 19.81
CA ILE A 202 -3.73 -22.23 18.89
C ILE A 202 -4.49 -21.21 19.73
N THR A 203 -3.91 -20.02 19.92
CA THR A 203 -4.46 -18.99 20.82
C THR A 203 -5.36 -18.02 20.10
N ASP A 204 -5.15 -17.84 18.78
CA ASP A 204 -6.00 -17.01 17.95
C ASP A 204 -5.96 -17.44 16.48
N LYS A 205 -6.99 -17.10 15.70
CA LYS A 205 -7.05 -17.37 14.26
C LYS A 205 -7.74 -16.24 13.51
N LEU A 206 -7.23 -15.94 12.34
CA LEU A 206 -7.86 -15.03 11.38
C LEU A 206 -7.86 -15.69 10.00
N ILE A 207 -9.05 -15.91 9.44
CA ILE A 207 -9.22 -16.45 8.09
C ILE A 207 -9.88 -15.37 7.22
N MET A 208 -9.13 -14.88 6.27
CA MET A 208 -9.57 -13.88 5.30
C MET A 208 -9.75 -14.52 3.92
N ARG A 209 -10.24 -13.75 2.97
CA ARG A 209 -10.52 -14.25 1.61
C ARG A 209 -9.27 -14.78 0.89
N SER A 210 -8.10 -14.23 1.16
CA SER A 210 -6.85 -14.55 0.45
C SER A 210 -5.74 -15.16 1.31
N PHE A 211 -5.91 -15.26 2.64
CA PHE A 211 -4.93 -15.88 3.54
C PHE A 211 -5.57 -16.47 4.79
N GLY A 212 -4.85 -17.37 5.46
CA GLY A 212 -5.16 -17.86 6.80
C GLY A 212 -3.99 -17.62 7.75
N LEU A 213 -4.25 -17.10 8.94
CA LEU A 213 -3.23 -16.81 9.94
C LEU A 213 -3.64 -17.38 11.30
N LEU A 214 -2.71 -18.04 11.96
CA LEU A 214 -2.88 -18.57 13.32
C LEU A 214 -1.84 -17.95 14.24
N ARG A 215 -2.24 -17.59 15.45
CA ARG A 215 -1.32 -17.39 16.54
C ARG A 215 -1.18 -18.71 17.29
N VAL A 216 0.04 -19.19 17.39
CA VAL A 216 0.33 -20.45 18.08
C VAL A 216 1.35 -20.23 19.20
N ARG A 217 1.12 -20.93 20.33
CA ARG A 217 2.07 -21.05 21.42
C ARG A 217 2.73 -22.42 21.33
N LEU A 218 4.06 -22.45 21.28
CA LEU A 218 4.81 -23.71 21.11
C LEU A 218 6.26 -23.58 21.60
N ASN A 219 6.97 -24.72 21.67
CA ASN A 219 8.42 -24.77 21.83
C ASN A 219 9.09 -25.17 20.52
N LYS A 220 10.44 -25.15 20.52
CA LYS A 220 11.23 -25.49 19.33
C LYS A 220 10.94 -26.90 18.80
N ALA A 221 10.77 -27.90 19.66
CA ALA A 221 10.51 -29.26 19.21
C ALA A 221 9.21 -29.35 18.38
N ILE A 222 8.13 -28.71 18.83
CA ILE A 222 6.86 -28.67 18.09
C ILE A 222 7.00 -27.82 16.83
N PHE A 223 7.77 -26.71 16.87
CA PHE A 223 8.07 -25.90 15.68
C PHE A 223 8.74 -26.76 14.59
N ASP A 224 9.77 -27.53 14.96
CA ASP A 224 10.49 -28.40 14.02
C ASP A 224 9.61 -29.51 13.42
N GLU A 225 8.52 -29.86 14.11
CA GLU A 225 7.52 -30.80 13.60
C GLU A 225 6.53 -30.13 12.66
N ILE A 226 5.89 -29.04 13.09
CA ILE A 226 4.80 -28.45 12.31
C ILE A 226 5.30 -27.76 11.03
N ILE A 227 6.52 -27.22 11.00
CA ILE A 227 7.05 -26.58 9.80
C ILE A 227 7.19 -27.55 8.62
N MET A 228 7.22 -28.85 8.87
CA MET A 228 7.23 -29.88 7.83
C MET A 228 5.87 -30.02 7.13
N LEU A 229 4.78 -29.62 7.78
CA LEU A 229 3.42 -29.70 7.21
C LEU A 229 3.33 -28.81 5.97
N LYS A 230 2.78 -29.37 4.89
CA LYS A 230 2.75 -28.69 3.59
C LYS A 230 1.76 -27.53 3.53
N GLU A 231 0.75 -27.58 4.39
CA GLU A 231 -0.29 -26.55 4.54
C GLU A 231 0.26 -25.24 5.08
N ILE A 232 1.39 -25.29 5.77
CA ILE A 232 2.05 -24.10 6.32
C ILE A 232 2.84 -23.39 5.23
N ALA A 233 2.46 -22.14 4.99
CA ALA A 233 3.10 -21.26 4.04
C ALA A 233 4.32 -20.54 4.63
N ARG A 234 4.19 -20.05 5.88
CA ARG A 234 5.26 -19.32 6.58
C ARG A 234 5.03 -19.35 8.09
N ILE A 235 6.11 -19.33 8.85
CA ILE A 235 6.08 -19.09 10.30
C ILE A 235 6.99 -17.90 10.59
N GLU A 236 6.48 -16.94 11.37
CA GLU A 236 7.19 -15.69 11.68
C GLU A 236 6.98 -15.27 13.15
N MET A 237 7.86 -14.41 13.64
CA MET A 237 7.68 -13.74 14.93
C MET A 237 6.43 -12.83 14.88
N PRO A 238 5.76 -12.62 16.02
CA PRO A 238 4.71 -11.62 16.15
C PRO A 238 5.21 -10.23 15.82
N MET A 239 4.28 -9.35 15.42
CA MET A 239 4.57 -7.95 15.19
C MET A 239 5.22 -7.31 16.43
N LEU A 240 6.28 -6.53 16.21
CA LEU A 240 6.87 -5.68 17.23
C LEU A 240 6.55 -4.21 16.87
N PRO A 241 5.57 -3.58 17.55
CA PRO A 241 5.26 -2.18 17.34
C PRO A 241 6.41 -1.29 17.82
N GLN A 242 6.68 -0.22 17.09
CA GLN A 242 7.71 0.75 17.48
C GLN A 242 7.09 2.11 17.75
N PHE A 243 7.41 2.68 18.91
CA PHE A 243 7.20 4.09 19.25
C PHE A 243 8.50 4.73 19.66
N ASN A 244 8.55 6.05 19.54
CA ASN A 244 9.57 6.85 20.20
C ASN A 244 8.94 7.56 21.41
N PRO A 245 9.60 7.65 22.57
CA PRO A 245 9.14 8.51 23.65
C PRO A 245 9.26 9.98 23.22
N SER A 246 8.20 10.75 23.44
CA SER A 246 8.16 12.18 23.14
C SER A 246 8.90 13.00 24.19
N GLU A 247 9.54 14.08 23.77
CA GLU A 247 10.11 15.07 24.69
C GLU A 247 9.06 16.10 25.07
N TYR A 248 8.99 16.45 26.36
CA TYR A 248 8.05 17.46 26.87
C TYR A 248 8.72 18.83 26.91
N ARG A 249 7.96 19.84 26.50
CA ARG A 249 8.32 21.23 26.71
C ARG A 249 7.11 21.99 27.24
N GLN A 250 7.32 22.77 28.29
CA GLN A 250 6.30 23.64 28.81
C GLN A 250 6.12 24.83 27.85
N ILE A 251 4.94 24.95 27.25
CA ILE A 251 4.50 26.13 26.52
C ILE A 251 3.34 26.68 27.32
N ASP A 252 3.55 27.87 27.91
CA ASP A 252 2.53 28.57 28.67
C ASP A 252 1.56 29.24 27.68
N ILE A 253 0.35 28.69 27.60
CA ILE A 253 -0.78 29.34 26.96
C ILE A 253 -1.72 29.74 28.09
N GLU A 254 -1.68 31.01 28.46
CA GLU A 254 -2.55 31.54 29.54
C GLU A 254 -4.02 31.53 29.19
N GLU A 255 -4.34 31.76 27.90
CA GLU A 255 -5.68 31.72 27.33
C GLU A 255 -5.69 31.10 25.95
N PHE A 256 -6.58 30.15 25.70
CA PHE A 256 -6.86 29.58 24.39
C PHE A 256 -8.37 29.32 24.22
N GLU A 257 -8.80 29.40 22.98
CA GLU A 257 -10.17 29.05 22.61
C GLU A 257 -10.15 27.65 21.95
N ALA A 258 -10.80 26.67 22.59
CA ALA A 258 -11.05 25.35 22.01
C ALA A 258 -12.53 25.17 21.72
N THR A 259 -12.87 24.84 20.49
CA THR A 259 -14.24 24.56 20.03
C THR A 259 -14.43 23.06 19.77
N GLY A 260 -15.68 22.63 19.56
CA GLY A 260 -15.96 21.31 18.99
C GLY A 260 -16.06 21.38 17.45
N PRO A 261 -16.01 20.24 16.74
CA PRO A 261 -16.31 20.19 15.31
C PRO A 261 -17.79 20.50 15.05
N ALA A 262 -18.14 20.77 13.79
CA ALA A 262 -19.53 20.92 13.38
C ALA A 262 -20.30 19.60 13.61
N GLU A 263 -21.61 19.69 13.96
CA GLU A 263 -22.43 18.50 14.26
C GLU A 263 -22.49 17.51 13.09
N ASP A 264 -22.47 18.02 11.86
CA ASP A 264 -22.51 17.25 10.65
C ASP A 264 -21.11 16.88 10.11
N ALA A 265 -20.04 17.21 10.80
CA ALA A 265 -18.69 16.84 10.42
C ALA A 265 -18.51 15.32 10.39
N THR A 266 -17.66 14.87 9.50
CA THR A 266 -17.28 13.45 9.38
C THR A 266 -16.26 13.06 10.45
N GLY A 267 -16.14 11.73 10.71
CA GLY A 267 -15.24 11.20 11.72
C GLY A 267 -13.87 10.77 11.14
N ILE A 268 -12.85 10.88 11.99
CA ILE A 268 -11.52 10.30 11.79
C ILE A 268 -11.30 9.28 12.91
N LEU A 269 -11.05 8.02 12.55
CA LEU A 269 -10.68 6.96 13.47
C LEU A 269 -9.16 6.86 13.59
N VAL A 270 -8.64 7.06 14.78
CA VAL A 270 -7.23 6.83 15.14
C VAL A 270 -7.11 5.47 15.81
N ILE A 271 -6.32 4.57 15.21
CA ILE A 271 -6.03 3.26 15.76
C ILE A 271 -4.59 3.27 16.28
N ASP A 272 -4.43 3.22 17.62
CA ASP A 272 -3.14 3.43 18.27
C ASP A 272 -3.13 2.89 19.72
N SER A 273 -2.35 3.51 20.60
CA SER A 273 -2.20 3.21 22.04
C SER A 273 -3.31 3.79 22.93
N GLY A 274 -4.38 4.33 22.34
CA GLY A 274 -5.44 5.07 23.02
C GLY A 274 -5.25 6.57 22.96
N ILE A 275 -6.08 7.33 23.68
CA ILE A 275 -5.98 8.79 23.78
C ILE A 275 -6.20 9.23 25.23
N VAL A 276 -5.80 10.46 25.54
CA VAL A 276 -6.21 11.18 26.76
C VAL A 276 -7.44 12.00 26.40
N SER A 277 -8.63 11.37 26.48
CA SER A 277 -9.90 11.96 26.02
C SER A 277 -10.30 13.24 26.79
N ASN A 278 -9.88 13.36 28.05
CA ASN A 278 -10.08 14.55 28.88
C ASN A 278 -8.98 15.61 28.71
N HIS A 279 -8.11 15.48 27.68
CA HIS A 279 -7.18 16.55 27.33
C HIS A 279 -7.97 17.80 26.93
N PRO A 280 -7.66 19.00 27.48
CA PRO A 280 -8.44 20.22 27.23
C PRO A 280 -8.63 20.57 25.75
N LEU A 281 -7.72 20.12 24.89
CA LEU A 281 -7.77 20.33 23.44
C LEU A 281 -8.44 19.17 22.68
N LEU A 282 -8.75 18.04 23.30
CA LEU A 282 -9.42 16.90 22.64
C LEU A 282 -10.87 16.72 23.08
N GLU A 283 -11.18 17.02 24.35
CA GLU A 283 -12.45 16.70 25.01
C GLU A 283 -13.70 17.00 24.17
N LYS A 284 -13.71 18.16 23.50
CA LYS A 284 -14.87 18.60 22.69
C LYS A 284 -14.96 17.95 21.31
N ALA A 285 -13.93 17.24 20.88
CA ALA A 285 -13.88 16.62 19.58
C ALA A 285 -14.02 15.09 19.63
N VAL A 286 -13.93 14.46 20.81
CA VAL A 286 -14.03 13.02 20.96
C VAL A 286 -15.48 12.56 20.79
N GLY A 287 -15.72 11.72 19.77
CA GLY A 287 -17.03 11.10 19.52
C GLY A 287 -17.20 9.80 20.30
N ASP A 288 -16.20 8.90 20.24
CA ASP A 288 -16.16 7.66 21.01
C ASP A 288 -14.71 7.12 21.12
N GLU A 289 -14.45 6.35 22.19
CA GLU A 289 -13.19 5.67 22.40
C GLU A 289 -13.41 4.26 22.96
N GLN A 290 -12.72 3.27 22.39
CA GLN A 290 -12.83 1.88 22.82
C GLN A 290 -11.47 1.21 22.92
N ASN A 291 -11.38 0.25 23.86
CA ASN A 291 -10.18 -0.58 24.05
C ASN A 291 -10.42 -2.00 23.56
N PHE A 292 -9.57 -2.47 22.69
CA PHE A 292 -9.60 -3.80 22.09
C PHE A 292 -8.58 -4.75 22.71
N GLN A 293 -7.92 -4.35 23.80
CA GLN A 293 -7.06 -5.22 24.58
C GLN A 293 -7.89 -6.06 25.54
N GLU A 294 -7.76 -7.37 25.45
CA GLU A 294 -8.49 -8.31 26.31
C GLU A 294 -8.04 -8.17 27.77
N GLY A 295 -9.00 -8.03 28.67
CA GLY A 295 -8.75 -7.91 30.11
C GLY A 295 -8.49 -6.49 30.61
N GLU A 296 -8.24 -5.52 29.74
CA GLU A 296 -8.08 -4.12 30.09
C GLU A 296 -9.31 -3.29 29.61
N ARG A 297 -9.81 -2.42 30.47
CA ARG A 297 -10.97 -1.57 30.16
C ARG A 297 -10.57 -0.10 29.90
N GLN A 298 -9.35 0.27 30.25
CA GLN A 298 -8.91 1.66 30.16
C GLN A 298 -8.53 2.02 28.73
N THR A 299 -9.11 3.09 28.23
CA THR A 299 -8.82 3.66 26.91
C THR A 299 -7.65 4.64 26.96
N HIS A 300 -7.25 5.06 28.18
CA HIS A 300 -6.21 6.05 28.41
C HIS A 300 -4.86 5.70 27.79
N ASP A 301 -4.22 6.71 27.19
CA ASP A 301 -2.92 6.58 26.52
C ASP A 301 -1.75 6.77 27.48
N ILE A 302 -1.14 5.68 27.92
CA ILE A 302 0.07 5.71 28.75
C ILE A 302 1.32 5.97 27.91
N ALA A 303 1.32 5.55 26.65
CA ALA A 303 2.46 5.68 25.73
C ALA A 303 2.67 7.13 25.27
N GLY A 304 1.60 7.89 25.16
CA GLY A 304 1.61 9.26 24.64
C GLY A 304 1.53 9.35 23.11
N HIS A 305 1.72 8.23 22.41
CA HIS A 305 1.77 8.23 20.96
C HIS A 305 0.40 8.45 20.33
N GLY A 306 -0.64 7.75 20.79
CA GLY A 306 -2.00 7.91 20.24
C GLY A 306 -2.58 9.30 20.49
N THR A 307 -2.30 9.92 21.64
CA THR A 307 -2.70 11.31 21.93
C THR A 307 -2.02 12.31 20.99
N ALA A 308 -0.74 12.13 20.73
CA ALA A 308 0.03 12.94 19.79
C ALA A 308 -0.51 12.80 18.34
N VAL A 309 -0.79 11.57 17.90
CA VAL A 309 -1.39 11.28 16.60
C VAL A 309 -2.80 11.88 16.50
N ALA A 310 -3.63 11.76 17.55
CA ALA A 310 -4.97 12.33 17.59
C ALA A 310 -4.95 13.85 17.43
N GLY A 311 -4.04 14.56 18.10
CA GLY A 311 -3.89 16.01 17.95
C GLY A 311 -3.69 16.43 16.50
N ASN A 312 -2.73 15.81 15.81
CA ASN A 312 -2.46 16.13 14.40
C ASN A 312 -3.58 15.68 13.45
N SER A 313 -4.36 14.65 13.84
CA SER A 313 -5.49 14.18 13.03
C SER A 313 -6.64 15.19 12.98
N ILE A 314 -6.85 16.01 14.03
CA ILE A 314 -7.96 16.94 14.09
C ILE A 314 -7.57 18.41 13.90
N TYR A 315 -6.30 18.77 14.17
CA TYR A 315 -5.82 20.15 14.07
C TYR A 315 -4.88 20.42 12.89
N TYR A 316 -4.32 19.39 12.27
CA TYR A 316 -3.34 19.46 11.18
C TYR A 316 -2.00 20.06 11.61
N ASP A 317 -1.99 21.30 12.09
CA ASP A 317 -0.78 22.07 12.46
C ASP A 317 -0.96 22.71 13.83
N LEU A 318 -0.45 22.02 14.86
CA LEU A 318 -0.53 22.49 16.24
C LEU A 318 0.34 23.73 16.51
N GLU A 319 1.47 23.89 15.81
CA GLU A 319 2.31 25.09 15.95
C GLU A 319 1.53 26.33 15.55
N ARG A 320 0.82 26.25 14.43
CA ARG A 320 -0.06 27.32 13.98
C ARG A 320 -1.21 27.57 14.95
N CYS A 321 -1.84 26.53 15.50
CA CYS A 321 -2.90 26.67 16.51
C CYS A 321 -2.39 27.36 17.78
N ILE A 322 -1.13 27.05 18.19
CA ILE A 322 -0.45 27.70 19.33
C ILE A 322 -0.23 29.20 19.04
N GLU A 323 0.29 29.53 17.85
CA GLU A 323 0.51 30.92 17.43
C GLU A 323 -0.77 31.75 17.36
N GLU A 324 -1.83 31.17 16.80
CA GLU A 324 -3.17 31.77 16.66
C GLU A 324 -3.98 31.71 17.96
N ARG A 325 -3.55 30.96 18.98
CA ARG A 325 -4.27 30.68 20.25
C ARG A 325 -5.68 30.15 20.03
N SER A 326 -5.91 29.46 18.94
CA SER A 326 -7.21 28.96 18.51
C SER A 326 -7.12 27.50 18.09
N PHE A 327 -7.98 26.66 18.67
CA PHE A 327 -8.02 25.23 18.45
C PHE A 327 -9.41 24.83 17.99
N SER A 328 -9.61 24.79 16.67
CA SER A 328 -10.89 24.47 16.02
C SER A 328 -10.77 23.19 15.21
N PRO A 329 -11.12 22.03 15.77
CA PRO A 329 -11.05 20.76 15.06
C PRO A 329 -12.07 20.70 13.92
N THR A 330 -11.65 20.13 12.81
CA THR A 330 -12.49 20.06 11.60
C THR A 330 -13.38 18.81 11.56
N ASN A 331 -13.05 17.77 12.34
CA ASN A 331 -13.66 16.45 12.29
C ASN A 331 -13.84 15.87 13.69
N TRP A 332 -14.81 14.99 13.84
CA TRP A 332 -14.95 14.17 15.04
C TRP A 332 -13.82 13.17 15.15
N LEU A 333 -13.30 12.97 16.36
CA LEU A 333 -12.25 12.04 16.69
C LEU A 333 -12.84 10.76 17.28
N PHE A 334 -12.47 9.62 16.73
CA PHE A 334 -12.74 8.29 17.25
C PHE A 334 -11.42 7.59 17.56
N SER A 335 -11.35 6.85 18.67
CA SER A 335 -10.11 6.20 19.09
C SER A 335 -10.32 4.72 19.37
N ALA A 336 -9.51 3.90 18.70
CA ALA A 336 -9.40 2.48 18.98
C ALA A 336 -8.03 2.15 19.58
N LYS A 337 -8.02 1.77 20.86
CA LYS A 337 -6.80 1.33 21.54
C LYS A 337 -6.54 -0.14 21.22
N VAL A 338 -5.49 -0.42 20.47
CA VAL A 338 -5.06 -1.77 20.07
C VAL A 338 -3.73 -2.19 20.68
N MET A 339 -3.05 -1.28 21.34
CA MET A 339 -1.77 -1.50 22.04
C MET A 339 -1.80 -0.83 23.39
N TYR A 340 -1.05 -1.36 24.35
CA TYR A 340 -0.79 -0.71 25.64
C TYR A 340 0.72 -0.51 25.81
N ALA A 341 1.11 0.20 26.84
CA ALA A 341 2.51 0.50 27.11
C ALA A 341 2.96 -0.13 28.43
N GLU A 342 4.07 -0.85 28.38
CA GLU A 342 4.77 -1.29 29.58
C GLU A 342 6.01 -0.43 29.81
N LYS A 343 6.26 -0.06 31.07
CA LYS A 343 7.48 0.62 31.48
C LYS A 343 8.45 -0.41 32.03
N ASP A 344 9.65 -0.44 31.47
CA ASP A 344 10.73 -1.25 32.00
C ASP A 344 11.30 -0.64 33.31
N PHE A 345 12.24 -1.33 33.95
CA PHE A 345 12.89 -0.87 35.19
C PHE A 345 13.68 0.44 35.03
N GLN A 346 13.98 0.84 33.79
CA GLN A 346 14.69 2.07 33.45
C GLN A 346 13.72 3.21 33.08
N GLY A 347 12.40 2.90 33.04
CA GLY A 347 11.36 3.85 32.66
C GLY A 347 11.13 3.95 31.14
N ASN A 348 11.78 3.11 30.31
CA ASN A 348 11.52 3.07 28.90
C ASN A 348 10.13 2.48 28.63
N ILE A 349 9.41 3.08 27.71
CA ILE A 349 8.06 2.66 27.30
C ILE A 349 8.19 1.71 26.12
N THR A 350 7.69 0.50 26.28
CA THR A 350 7.62 -0.49 25.20
C THR A 350 6.15 -0.73 24.84
N PRO A 351 5.77 -0.54 23.57
CA PRO A 351 4.44 -0.88 23.11
C PRO A 351 4.27 -2.40 23.06
N VAL A 352 3.18 -2.88 23.63
CA VAL A 352 2.87 -4.30 23.71
C VAL A 352 1.40 -4.55 23.39
N TYR A 353 1.07 -5.77 23.02
CA TYR A 353 -0.27 -6.27 22.89
C TYR A 353 -0.33 -7.73 23.40
N ASN A 354 -1.53 -8.28 23.58
CA ASN A 354 -1.67 -9.64 24.10
C ASN A 354 -0.90 -10.66 23.25
N PRO A 355 0.13 -11.33 23.78
CA PRO A 355 0.97 -12.23 23.00
C PRO A 355 0.22 -13.47 22.49
N GLU A 356 -0.91 -13.82 23.07
CA GLU A 356 -1.75 -14.95 22.65
C GLU A 356 -2.70 -14.61 21.51
N LYS A 357 -2.82 -13.31 21.14
CA LYS A 357 -3.72 -12.84 20.09
C LYS A 357 -2.96 -12.44 18.82
N LEU A 358 -3.61 -12.60 17.68
CA LEU A 358 -3.17 -11.99 16.44
C LEU A 358 -3.45 -10.48 16.50
N PHE A 359 -2.43 -9.67 16.23
CA PHE A 359 -2.61 -8.23 16.14
C PHE A 359 -3.58 -7.87 15.01
N GLU A 360 -3.51 -8.60 13.90
CA GLU A 360 -4.41 -8.49 12.76
C GLU A 360 -5.88 -8.67 13.16
N ASN A 361 -6.15 -9.58 14.08
CA ASN A 361 -7.51 -9.84 14.56
C ASN A 361 -8.03 -8.66 15.39
N GLN A 362 -7.20 -8.13 16.30
CA GLN A 362 -7.54 -6.93 17.09
C GLN A 362 -7.80 -5.72 16.17
N LEU A 363 -6.98 -5.54 15.15
CA LEU A 363 -7.15 -4.46 14.18
C LEU A 363 -8.43 -4.64 13.37
N ASN A 364 -8.72 -5.85 12.91
CA ASN A 364 -9.95 -6.18 12.20
C ASN A 364 -11.19 -5.86 13.04
N ASP A 365 -11.20 -6.29 14.30
CA ASP A 365 -12.31 -6.08 15.22
C ASP A 365 -12.50 -4.57 15.54
N ALA A 366 -11.39 -3.85 15.73
CA ALA A 366 -11.42 -2.41 15.98
C ALA A 366 -12.01 -1.65 14.78
N ILE A 367 -11.56 -1.94 13.57
CA ILE A 367 -12.02 -1.28 12.36
C ILE A 367 -13.51 -1.56 12.15
N ARG A 368 -13.96 -2.82 12.25
CA ARG A 368 -15.36 -3.20 12.05
C ARG A 368 -16.27 -2.57 13.09
N THR A 369 -15.90 -2.62 14.37
CA THR A 369 -16.70 -2.06 15.45
C THR A 369 -17.03 -0.56 15.22
N PHE A 370 -16.05 0.19 14.74
CA PHE A 370 -16.25 1.62 14.49
C PHE A 370 -16.92 1.90 13.14
N LEU A 371 -16.57 1.17 12.07
CA LEU A 371 -17.07 1.46 10.73
C LEU A 371 -18.50 0.91 10.49
N ASP A 372 -18.90 -0.13 11.19
CA ASP A 372 -20.28 -0.65 11.14
C ASP A 372 -21.27 0.28 11.80
N ASN A 373 -20.81 1.19 12.70
CA ASN A 373 -21.63 2.23 13.26
C ASN A 373 -21.73 3.43 12.30
N VAL A 374 -22.77 3.43 11.49
CA VAL A 374 -23.00 4.45 10.45
C VAL A 374 -23.21 5.87 11.01
N ASP A 375 -23.65 5.99 12.29
CA ASP A 375 -23.88 7.29 12.95
C ASP A 375 -22.56 8.01 13.22
N TYR A 376 -21.45 7.30 13.31
CA TYR A 376 -20.12 7.89 13.50
C TYR A 376 -19.59 8.59 12.25
N ARG A 377 -20.16 8.31 11.08
CA ARG A 377 -19.83 8.94 9.80
C ARG A 377 -18.31 8.97 9.52
N ILE A 378 -17.59 7.93 9.96
CA ILE A 378 -16.14 7.84 9.79
C ILE A 378 -15.81 7.73 8.30
N LYS A 379 -14.92 8.60 7.84
CA LYS A 379 -14.44 8.67 6.46
C LYS A 379 -12.94 8.42 6.32
N VAL A 380 -12.21 8.49 7.43
CA VAL A 380 -10.76 8.32 7.44
C VAL A 380 -10.37 7.41 8.61
N VAL A 381 -9.51 6.46 8.35
CA VAL A 381 -8.85 5.62 9.36
C VAL A 381 -7.36 5.90 9.31
N ASN A 382 -6.77 6.33 10.43
CA ASN A 382 -5.35 6.59 10.57
C ASN A 382 -4.66 5.46 11.32
N ILE A 383 -3.59 4.92 10.74
CA ILE A 383 -2.73 3.88 11.32
C ILE A 383 -1.29 4.39 11.30
N SER A 384 -0.77 4.77 12.47
CA SER A 384 0.53 5.42 12.60
C SER A 384 1.60 4.52 13.21
N PHE A 385 1.52 3.22 12.99
CA PHE A 385 2.50 2.22 13.44
C PHE A 385 2.82 1.22 12.31
N GLY A 386 3.88 0.45 12.50
CA GLY A 386 4.27 -0.59 11.56
C GLY A 386 5.11 -1.69 12.21
N ASN A 387 5.27 -2.79 11.48
CA ASN A 387 6.07 -3.94 11.89
C ASN A 387 7.48 -3.84 11.30
N SER A 388 8.46 -3.55 12.13
CA SER A 388 9.86 -3.41 11.71
C SER A 388 10.51 -4.72 11.23
N TYR A 389 9.94 -5.86 11.57
CA TYR A 389 10.42 -7.16 11.08
C TYR A 389 10.00 -7.46 9.65
N GLU A 390 9.00 -6.78 9.12
CA GLU A 390 8.44 -7.01 7.80
C GLU A 390 8.65 -5.79 6.89
N SER A 391 9.81 -5.76 6.26
CA SER A 391 10.22 -4.71 5.31
C SER A 391 10.32 -5.24 3.89
N LEU A 392 10.00 -4.43 2.91
CA LEU A 392 10.25 -4.76 1.49
C LEU A 392 11.76 -4.81 1.14
N GLY A 393 12.63 -4.32 2.01
CA GLY A 393 14.08 -4.45 1.86
C GLY A 393 14.59 -5.87 2.04
N SER A 394 13.86 -6.75 2.71
CA SER A 394 14.26 -8.14 2.95
C SER A 394 14.01 -9.11 1.77
N GLY A 395 13.56 -8.61 0.63
CA GLY A 395 13.67 -9.33 -0.65
C GLY A 395 12.46 -10.17 -1.08
N GLY A 396 11.26 -9.91 -0.56
CA GLY A 396 10.03 -10.56 -1.02
C GLY A 396 9.11 -9.63 -1.82
N ASN A 397 8.44 -10.14 -2.87
CA ASN A 397 7.36 -9.41 -3.56
C ASN A 397 5.95 -9.87 -3.13
N ARG A 398 5.87 -10.59 -2.03
CA ARG A 398 4.60 -11.03 -1.46
C ARG A 398 4.05 -9.96 -0.54
N GLN A 399 2.73 -9.73 -0.59
CA GLN A 399 2.08 -8.84 0.35
C GLN A 399 2.05 -9.46 1.76
N PHE A 400 2.26 -8.63 2.75
CA PHE A 400 2.20 -9.03 4.16
C PHE A 400 0.75 -9.18 4.64
N PRO A 401 0.48 -10.05 5.62
CA PRO A 401 -0.88 -10.32 6.10
C PRO A 401 -1.62 -9.06 6.58
N LEU A 402 -0.98 -8.23 7.39
CA LEU A 402 -1.60 -7.01 7.92
C LEU A 402 -1.95 -6.01 6.81
N ALA A 403 -1.07 -5.81 5.83
CA ALA A 403 -1.34 -4.95 4.69
C ALA A 403 -2.48 -5.51 3.81
N ASN A 404 -2.51 -6.83 3.62
CA ASN A 404 -3.59 -7.47 2.88
C ASN A 404 -4.94 -7.37 3.61
N LEU A 405 -4.95 -7.49 4.94
CA LEU A 405 -6.15 -7.26 5.75
C LEU A 405 -6.71 -5.86 5.52
N ILE A 406 -5.85 -4.83 5.54
CA ILE A 406 -6.27 -3.45 5.30
C ILE A 406 -6.81 -3.29 3.87
N ASP A 407 -6.18 -3.91 2.88
CA ASP A 407 -6.68 -3.89 1.51
C ASP A 407 -8.07 -4.54 1.38
N GLU A 408 -8.31 -5.67 2.05
CA GLU A 408 -9.62 -6.34 2.06
C GLU A 408 -10.69 -5.48 2.77
N LEU A 409 -10.33 -4.83 3.89
CA LEU A 409 -11.23 -3.90 4.59
C LEU A 409 -11.52 -2.64 3.75
N ALA A 410 -10.53 -2.12 3.02
CA ALA A 410 -10.74 -1.00 2.11
C ALA A 410 -11.69 -1.34 0.94
N LEU A 411 -11.73 -2.60 0.52
CA LEU A 411 -12.70 -3.09 -0.46
C LEU A 411 -14.11 -3.26 0.12
N GLU A 412 -14.22 -3.56 1.39
CA GLU A 412 -15.48 -3.67 2.10
C GLU A 412 -16.07 -2.27 2.41
N TYR A 413 -15.24 -1.37 2.95
CA TYR A 413 -15.63 -0.01 3.32
C TYR A 413 -15.21 1.03 2.27
N ARG A 414 -15.79 0.96 1.07
CA ARG A 414 -15.39 1.75 -0.12
C ARG A 414 -15.58 3.26 -0.02
N ASN A 415 -16.17 3.74 1.04
CA ASN A 415 -16.37 5.16 1.36
C ASN A 415 -15.41 5.67 2.44
N VAL A 416 -14.45 4.84 2.88
CA VAL A 416 -13.47 5.15 3.93
C VAL A 416 -12.06 5.09 3.36
N VAL A 417 -11.25 6.11 3.63
CA VAL A 417 -9.84 6.18 3.24
C VAL A 417 -8.96 5.70 4.39
N PHE A 418 -8.13 4.71 4.13
CA PHE A 418 -7.10 4.26 5.06
C PHE A 418 -5.79 5.01 4.81
N VAL A 419 -5.22 5.58 5.87
CA VAL A 419 -3.96 6.35 5.85
C VAL A 419 -2.95 5.66 6.74
N ILE A 420 -1.77 5.40 6.22
CA ILE A 420 -0.73 4.63 6.92
C ILE A 420 0.59 5.38 6.86
N SER A 421 1.29 5.47 7.99
CA SER A 421 2.65 6.01 8.04
C SER A 421 3.66 5.09 7.34
N ALA A 422 4.62 5.64 6.59
CA ALA A 422 5.64 4.86 5.87
C ALA A 422 6.58 4.08 6.79
N GLY A 423 6.67 4.49 8.05
CA GLY A 423 7.60 3.98 9.05
C GLY A 423 8.89 4.80 9.15
N ASN A 424 9.60 4.60 10.25
CA ASN A 424 10.82 5.33 10.57
C ASN A 424 12.01 4.38 10.62
N GLN A 425 13.19 4.88 10.23
CA GLN A 425 14.46 4.20 10.43
C GLN A 425 15.51 5.21 10.91
N LYS A 426 16.08 4.96 12.08
CA LYS A 426 17.12 5.85 12.64
C LYS A 426 18.44 5.63 11.91
N PRO A 427 18.99 6.63 11.20
CA PRO A 427 20.26 6.46 10.50
C PRO A 427 21.43 6.19 11.46
N SER A 428 21.37 6.68 12.69
CA SER A 428 22.39 6.45 13.73
C SER A 428 22.55 4.98 14.16
N LEU A 429 21.66 4.09 13.74
CA LEU A 429 21.83 2.63 13.94
C LEU A 429 22.82 2.00 12.94
N PHE A 430 23.11 2.68 11.83
CA PHE A 430 23.91 2.16 10.72
C PHE A 430 25.12 3.02 10.39
N TYR A 431 25.10 4.30 10.74
CA TYR A 431 26.03 5.32 10.29
C TYR A 431 26.47 6.21 11.45
N ASP A 432 27.71 6.64 11.44
CA ASP A 432 28.18 7.69 12.32
C ASP A 432 27.71 9.09 11.86
N LEU A 433 28.03 10.14 12.62
CA LEU A 433 27.58 11.50 12.33
C LEU A 433 28.07 11.99 10.96
N GLU A 434 29.32 11.75 10.62
CA GLU A 434 29.91 12.20 9.36
C GLU A 434 29.30 11.45 8.17
N GLU A 435 29.08 10.15 8.32
CA GLU A 435 28.41 9.31 7.33
C GLU A 435 26.95 9.72 7.11
N ILE A 436 26.22 10.08 8.19
CA ILE A 436 24.85 10.60 8.08
C ILE A 436 24.82 11.88 7.26
N LEU A 437 25.70 12.85 7.61
CA LEU A 437 25.71 14.16 6.97
C LEU A 437 26.13 14.08 5.50
N ASN A 438 27.14 13.29 5.17
CA ASN A 438 27.67 13.15 3.82
C ASN A 438 26.84 12.18 2.95
N GLY A 439 26.18 11.20 3.56
CA GLY A 439 25.39 10.18 2.87
C GLY A 439 23.92 10.56 2.63
N TYR A 440 23.44 11.64 3.22
CA TYR A 440 22.07 12.13 3.01
C TYR A 440 21.91 12.79 1.63
N PRO A 441 20.82 12.49 0.89
CA PRO A 441 19.74 11.55 1.19
C PRO A 441 19.96 10.16 0.53
N ASN A 442 21.14 9.86 -0.01
CA ASN A 442 21.40 8.65 -0.81
C ASN A 442 21.07 7.37 -0.04
N TYR A 443 21.41 7.29 1.25
CA TYR A 443 21.14 6.11 2.07
C TYR A 443 19.64 5.78 2.18
N LEU A 444 18.74 6.78 2.05
CA LEU A 444 17.29 6.54 2.07
C LEU A 444 16.81 5.63 0.92
N VAL A 445 17.49 5.66 -0.22
CA VAL A 445 17.13 4.87 -1.40
C VAL A 445 18.05 3.68 -1.65
N GLU A 446 19.31 3.75 -1.21
CA GLU A 446 20.33 2.73 -1.45
C GLU A 446 20.34 1.64 -0.38
N ASN A 447 20.05 1.99 0.88
CA ASN A 447 20.02 1.03 1.98
C ASN A 447 18.63 0.38 2.09
N ASN A 448 18.60 -0.96 2.07
CA ASN A 448 17.38 -1.74 2.14
C ASN A 448 16.65 -1.62 3.49
N ASP A 449 17.35 -1.29 4.56
CA ASP A 449 16.74 -1.09 5.88
C ASP A 449 15.85 0.16 5.95
N PHE A 450 15.97 1.06 4.96
CA PHE A 450 15.12 2.24 4.81
C PHE A 450 13.89 2.00 3.91
N LYS A 451 13.60 0.77 3.50
CA LYS A 451 12.38 0.46 2.74
C LYS A 451 11.15 0.43 3.65
N ILE A 452 9.99 0.76 3.05
CA ILE A 452 8.71 0.75 3.78
C ILE A 452 8.43 -0.61 4.42
N ILE A 453 7.71 -0.56 5.53
CA ILE A 453 7.37 -1.72 6.35
C ILE A 453 5.87 -2.02 6.29
N ASN A 454 5.48 -3.23 6.69
CA ASN A 454 4.08 -3.61 6.88
C ASN A 454 3.45 -2.77 8.02
N PRO A 455 2.23 -2.18 7.87
CA PRO A 455 1.29 -2.30 6.74
C PRO A 455 1.37 -1.21 5.67
N ALA A 456 2.39 -0.34 5.66
CA ALA A 456 2.55 0.73 4.66
C ALA A 456 2.66 0.21 3.20
N THR A 457 2.81 -1.10 3.02
CA THR A 457 2.82 -1.79 1.72
C THR A 457 1.41 -2.03 1.16
N SER A 458 0.33 -1.74 1.90
CA SER A 458 -1.07 -1.87 1.45
C SER A 458 -1.29 -1.12 0.14
N ALA A 459 -1.91 -1.76 -0.84
CA ALA A 459 -2.10 -1.21 -2.19
C ALA A 459 -3.24 -0.18 -2.26
N LEU A 460 -4.28 -0.36 -1.44
CA LEU A 460 -5.51 0.45 -1.48
C LEU A 460 -5.52 1.60 -0.47
N SER A 461 -4.63 1.58 0.52
CA SER A 461 -4.41 2.68 1.46
C SER A 461 -3.54 3.79 0.86
N LEU A 462 -3.55 4.97 1.47
CA LEU A 462 -2.55 6.01 1.22
C LEU A 462 -1.40 5.87 2.22
N THR A 463 -0.18 5.73 1.74
CA THR A 463 1.02 5.70 2.55
C THR A 463 1.67 7.07 2.57
N VAL A 464 2.01 7.56 3.75
CA VAL A 464 2.53 8.91 3.97
C VAL A 464 3.97 8.84 4.46
N GLY A 465 4.89 9.41 3.69
CA GLY A 465 6.27 9.67 4.09
C GLY A 465 6.42 11.00 4.82
N SER A 466 7.62 11.29 5.29
CA SER A 466 7.92 12.50 6.05
C SER A 466 8.86 13.44 5.32
N ILE A 467 8.60 14.75 5.45
CA ILE A 467 9.51 15.84 5.06
C ILE A 467 9.85 16.72 6.27
N ALA A 468 11.01 17.35 6.20
CA ALA A 468 11.56 18.17 7.25
C ALA A 468 10.80 19.49 7.41
N THR A 469 10.46 19.84 8.66
CA THR A 469 9.79 21.11 9.01
C THR A 469 10.75 22.28 9.09
N SER A 470 11.92 22.08 9.68
CA SER A 470 12.88 23.13 9.98
C SER A 470 14.31 22.70 9.68
N ALA A 471 15.16 23.65 9.39
CA ALA A 471 16.62 23.50 9.25
C ALA A 471 17.39 24.32 10.31
N ARG A 472 16.74 24.68 11.41
CA ARG A 472 17.34 25.53 12.44
C ARG A 472 17.26 24.87 13.83
N ALA A 473 18.38 24.79 14.51
CA ALA A 473 18.42 24.38 15.91
C ALA A 473 17.71 25.42 16.79
N MET A 474 16.90 24.96 17.73
CA MET A 474 16.29 25.80 18.74
C MET A 474 17.23 25.96 19.93
N GLU A 475 17.29 27.19 20.47
CA GLU A 475 18.11 27.54 21.66
C GLU A 475 19.59 27.12 21.57
N PRO A 476 20.30 27.47 20.45
CA PRO A 476 21.71 27.18 20.36
C PRO A 476 22.45 28.00 21.40
N ARG A 477 23.44 27.38 22.04
CA ARG A 477 24.36 28.05 23.00
C ARG A 477 25.64 28.44 22.25
N PRO A 478 25.81 29.72 21.87
CA PRO A 478 26.98 30.14 21.09
C PRO A 478 28.28 29.77 21.80
N GLY A 479 29.17 29.08 21.12
CA GLY A 479 30.48 28.65 21.62
C GLY A 479 30.46 27.41 22.54
N GLN A 480 29.27 26.83 22.81
CA GLN A 480 29.13 25.60 23.59
C GLN A 480 28.50 24.45 22.80
N ASP A 481 27.54 24.75 21.95
CA ASP A 481 26.87 23.75 21.15
C ASP A 481 27.29 23.88 19.67
N ILE A 482 27.68 22.76 19.09
CA ILE A 482 27.79 22.59 17.63
C ILE A 482 26.53 21.83 17.22
N TRP A 483 25.87 22.28 16.18
CA TRP A 483 24.69 21.61 15.64
C TRP A 483 24.81 21.39 14.14
N HIS A 484 24.24 20.28 13.69
CA HIS A 484 24.30 19.78 12.33
C HIS A 484 22.89 19.52 11.82
N THR A 485 22.52 20.19 10.77
CA THR A 485 21.24 19.95 10.08
C THR A 485 21.46 18.89 9.01
N VAL A 486 20.66 17.82 9.03
CA VAL A 486 20.77 16.75 8.03
C VAL A 486 19.98 17.11 6.77
N ALA A 487 18.73 17.56 6.91
CA ALA A 487 17.86 17.94 5.79
C ALA A 487 17.52 19.44 5.84
N GLU A 488 17.39 20.09 4.69
CA GLU A 488 16.77 21.39 4.59
C GLU A 488 15.24 21.30 4.71
N ALA A 489 14.59 22.39 5.10
CA ALA A 489 13.12 22.41 5.21
C ALA A 489 12.45 22.02 3.88
N GLY A 490 11.46 21.14 3.95
CA GLY A 490 10.73 20.62 2.79
C GLY A 490 11.45 19.49 2.04
N GLN A 491 12.65 19.08 2.45
CA GLN A 491 13.33 17.89 1.92
C GLN A 491 12.86 16.63 2.65
N PRO A 492 13.09 15.41 2.10
CA PRO A 492 12.74 14.17 2.79
C PRO A 492 13.33 14.11 4.19
N SER A 493 12.55 13.74 5.20
CA SER A 493 13.09 13.56 6.55
C SER A 493 14.15 12.45 6.58
N PRO A 494 15.29 12.65 7.28
CA PRO A 494 16.41 11.72 7.28
C PRO A 494 16.10 10.32 7.83
N PHE A 495 14.96 10.15 8.48
CA PHE A 495 14.47 8.91 9.08
C PHE A 495 13.31 8.30 8.30
N SER A 496 12.75 8.99 7.28
CA SER A 496 11.57 8.49 6.55
C SER A 496 11.91 7.27 5.71
N ARG A 497 11.12 6.21 5.84
CA ARG A 497 11.26 5.04 4.98
C ARG A 497 10.75 5.33 3.57
N THR A 498 11.30 4.63 2.59
CA THR A 498 11.13 4.91 1.16
C THR A 498 10.59 3.71 0.39
N GLY A 499 9.99 4.00 -0.77
CA GLY A 499 9.42 2.98 -1.67
C GLY A 499 10.43 2.37 -2.66
N PHE A 500 9.96 1.74 -3.65
CA PHE A 500 8.57 1.54 -4.01
C PHE A 500 7.90 0.46 -3.15
N GLY A 501 6.56 0.39 -3.22
CA GLY A 501 5.77 -0.67 -2.63
C GLY A 501 5.84 -1.99 -3.40
N ILE A 502 4.99 -2.95 -3.02
CA ILE A 502 4.87 -4.25 -3.68
C ILE A 502 4.71 -4.07 -5.20
N ASN A 503 5.38 -4.93 -5.97
CA ASN A 503 5.36 -4.91 -7.45
C ASN A 503 5.76 -3.56 -8.07
N GLY A 504 6.47 -2.71 -7.33
CA GLY A 504 6.91 -1.40 -7.78
C GLY A 504 5.81 -0.33 -7.78
N MET A 505 4.74 -0.51 -7.00
CA MET A 505 3.71 0.48 -6.79
C MET A 505 4.29 1.75 -6.19
N MET A 506 3.72 2.90 -6.54
CA MET A 506 4.09 4.17 -5.94
C MET A 506 3.77 4.14 -4.45
N LYS A 507 4.81 4.14 -3.62
CA LYS A 507 4.79 4.24 -2.17
C LYS A 507 6.07 4.97 -1.71
N PRO A 508 5.97 5.87 -0.70
CA PRO A 508 4.73 6.49 -0.27
C PRO A 508 4.07 7.22 -1.45
N GLU A 509 2.75 7.37 -1.45
CA GLU A 509 2.07 8.18 -2.48
C GLU A 509 2.31 9.66 -2.26
N ILE A 510 2.38 10.09 -1.02
CA ILE A 510 2.49 11.49 -0.61
C ILE A 510 3.39 11.63 0.60
N VAL A 511 3.80 12.87 0.87
CA VAL A 511 4.57 13.24 2.05
C VAL A 511 3.91 14.42 2.77
N GLU A 512 4.20 14.52 4.07
CA GLU A 512 3.77 15.63 4.90
C GLU A 512 4.82 15.91 5.98
N TYR A 513 4.76 17.05 6.64
CA TYR A 513 5.71 17.42 7.68
C TYR A 513 5.66 16.47 8.87
N GLY A 514 6.81 15.92 9.23
CA GLY A 514 6.96 15.01 10.36
C GLY A 514 8.26 15.22 11.14
N GLY A 515 8.95 16.33 10.84
CA GLY A 515 10.16 16.72 11.54
C GLY A 515 11.45 16.45 10.78
N ASN A 516 12.55 16.86 11.36
CA ASN A 516 13.92 16.77 10.83
C ASN A 516 14.85 16.12 11.85
N LEU A 517 16.00 15.70 11.41
CA LEU A 517 17.11 15.33 12.27
C LEU A 517 18.10 16.50 12.33
N ILE A 518 18.07 17.22 13.43
CA ILE A 518 19.05 18.25 13.78
C ILE A 518 19.85 17.75 14.95
N LEU A 519 21.12 17.47 14.73
CA LEU A 519 22.01 16.86 15.69
C LEU A 519 22.81 17.93 16.43
N ARG A 520 22.70 17.92 17.74
CA ARG A 520 23.50 18.76 18.63
C ARG A 520 24.70 17.95 19.11
N GLU A 521 25.88 18.46 18.86
CA GLU A 521 27.13 17.92 19.40
C GLU A 521 27.62 18.78 20.56
N ASN A 522 27.72 18.16 21.72
CA ASN A 522 28.24 18.81 22.94
C ASN A 522 29.05 17.81 23.74
N PHE A 523 30.30 18.14 24.10
CA PHE A 523 31.20 17.30 24.90
C PHE A 523 31.29 15.84 24.40
N ASN A 524 31.45 15.65 23.09
CA ASN A 524 31.48 14.33 22.41
C ASN A 524 30.20 13.51 22.54
N ARG A 525 29.07 14.14 22.83
CA ARG A 525 27.74 13.51 22.76
C ARG A 525 26.94 14.13 21.66
N VAL A 526 26.31 13.27 20.87
CA VAL A 526 25.38 13.67 19.84
C VAL A 526 23.96 13.43 20.35
N THR A 527 23.12 14.47 20.34
CA THR A 527 21.71 14.41 20.73
C THR A 527 20.85 15.12 19.72
N GLU A 528 19.58 14.74 19.62
CA GLU A 528 18.63 15.43 18.76
C GLU A 528 18.27 16.80 19.34
N ASN A 529 18.19 17.81 18.48
CA ASN A 529 17.75 19.14 18.87
C ASN A 529 16.23 19.28 18.66
N ILE A 530 15.54 19.88 19.64
CA ILE A 530 14.09 20.09 19.60
C ILE A 530 13.63 20.94 18.40
N GLY A 531 14.48 21.79 17.83
CA GLY A 531 14.18 22.57 16.64
C GLY A 531 13.90 21.75 15.38
N GLY A 532 14.29 20.45 15.37
CA GLY A 532 13.92 19.50 14.33
C GLY A 532 12.57 18.82 14.56
N LYS A 533 11.99 18.94 15.73
CA LYS A 533 10.78 18.24 16.15
C LYS A 533 9.53 19.09 15.87
N ILE A 534 8.38 18.44 15.77
CA ILE A 534 7.08 19.10 15.59
C ILE A 534 6.28 19.09 16.91
N ALA A 535 5.41 20.07 17.07
CA ALA A 535 4.51 20.16 18.21
C ALA A 535 3.41 19.10 18.15
N LEU A 536 3.15 18.45 19.28
CA LEU A 536 2.20 17.36 19.46
C LEU A 536 1.40 17.60 20.74
N LEU A 537 0.25 16.93 20.91
CA LEU A 537 -0.44 16.91 22.20
C LEU A 537 0.24 15.94 23.17
N SER A 538 0.34 16.35 24.43
CA SER A 538 0.92 15.55 25.51
C SER A 538 -0.13 14.60 26.11
N ASN A 539 0.29 13.41 26.52
CA ASN A 539 -0.55 12.51 27.31
C ASN A 539 -0.60 12.87 28.80
N ASN A 540 0.15 13.88 29.23
CA ASN A 540 0.09 14.41 30.58
C ASN A 540 -0.21 15.92 30.59
N PRO A 541 -1.47 16.31 30.25
CA PRO A 541 -1.83 17.71 30.10
C PRO A 541 -1.77 18.51 31.41
N THR A 542 -1.66 17.85 32.57
CA THR A 542 -1.47 18.52 33.86
C THR A 542 -0.05 19.05 34.06
N GLU A 543 0.94 18.46 33.41
CA GLU A 543 2.35 18.91 33.44
C GLU A 543 2.67 19.79 32.21
N ALA A 544 2.23 19.37 31.02
CA ALA A 544 2.43 20.10 29.79
C ALA A 544 1.32 19.75 28.78
N LEU A 545 0.73 20.75 28.13
CA LEU A 545 -0.26 20.53 27.06
C LEU A 545 0.37 19.95 25.81
N PHE A 546 1.64 20.21 25.56
CA PHE A 546 2.33 19.85 24.34
C PHE A 546 3.58 18.99 24.60
N SER A 547 3.86 18.12 23.66
CA SER A 547 5.10 17.35 23.54
C SER A 547 5.73 17.58 22.17
N PHE A 548 6.95 17.12 21.95
CA PHE A 548 7.67 17.32 20.70
C PHE A 548 8.38 16.04 20.28
N ASP A 549 8.18 15.63 19.05
CA ASP A 549 8.87 14.47 18.48
C ASP A 549 8.97 14.55 16.96
N THR A 550 9.59 13.54 16.33
CA THR A 550 9.72 13.38 14.89
C THR A 550 9.18 12.01 14.46
N GLY A 551 8.59 11.93 13.29
CA GLY A 551 8.16 10.65 12.76
C GLY A 551 7.16 10.76 11.62
N THR A 552 7.15 9.75 10.74
CA THR A 552 6.07 9.55 9.76
C THR A 552 4.72 9.30 10.45
N SER A 553 4.75 8.84 11.70
CA SER A 553 3.57 8.70 12.57
C SER A 553 2.83 10.01 12.81
N PHE A 554 3.51 11.14 12.62
CA PHE A 554 2.94 12.47 12.78
C PHE A 554 2.66 13.16 11.44
N SER A 555 3.27 12.69 10.34
CA SER A 555 2.92 13.10 8.98
C SER A 555 1.58 12.50 8.53
N ALA A 556 1.35 11.21 8.82
CA ALA A 556 0.14 10.51 8.41
C ALA A 556 -1.16 11.15 8.97
N PRO A 557 -1.26 11.50 10.27
CA PRO A 557 -2.46 12.13 10.81
C PRO A 557 -2.71 13.53 10.25
N ARG A 558 -1.69 14.29 9.84
CA ARG A 558 -1.87 15.55 9.10
C ARG A 558 -2.61 15.31 7.79
N VAL A 559 -2.22 14.26 7.04
CA VAL A 559 -2.94 13.86 5.83
C VAL A 559 -4.36 13.37 6.14
N SER A 560 -4.55 12.66 7.26
CA SER A 560 -5.89 12.25 7.71
C SER A 560 -6.80 13.44 7.97
N ASN A 561 -6.26 14.52 8.54
CA ASN A 561 -6.99 15.78 8.69
C ASN A 561 -7.41 16.40 7.34
N LEU A 562 -6.47 16.48 6.37
CA LEU A 562 -6.78 17.01 5.04
C LEU A 562 -7.87 16.20 4.34
N LEU A 563 -7.81 14.87 4.44
CA LEU A 563 -8.84 13.96 3.91
C LEU A 563 -10.18 14.15 4.62
N GLY A 564 -10.17 14.35 5.92
CA GLY A 564 -11.37 14.69 6.70
C GLY A 564 -12.03 15.98 6.23
N GLN A 565 -11.24 17.04 5.97
CA GLN A 565 -11.76 18.30 5.41
C GLN A 565 -12.34 18.11 4.00
N ILE A 566 -11.70 17.31 3.16
CA ILE A 566 -12.23 16.97 1.83
C ILE A 566 -13.53 16.19 1.99
N ALA A 567 -13.57 15.20 2.90
CA ALA A 567 -14.78 14.42 3.16
C ALA A 567 -15.94 15.25 3.70
N ASN A 568 -15.67 16.25 4.55
CA ASN A 568 -16.70 17.22 4.99
C ASN A 568 -17.29 18.00 3.80
N SER A 569 -16.47 18.32 2.79
CA SER A 569 -16.93 19.02 1.59
C SER A 569 -17.67 18.10 0.61
N PHE A 570 -17.41 16.77 0.67
CA PHE A 570 -17.97 15.77 -0.24
C PHE A 570 -18.40 14.49 0.52
N PRO A 571 -19.35 14.59 1.47
CA PRO A 571 -19.63 13.50 2.44
C PRO A 571 -20.19 12.22 1.81
N ASP A 572 -20.84 12.32 0.65
CA ASP A 572 -21.49 11.19 -0.03
C ASP A 572 -20.58 10.51 -1.08
N LYS A 573 -19.32 10.99 -1.19
CA LYS A 573 -18.38 10.48 -2.19
C LYS A 573 -17.58 9.28 -1.70
N SER A 574 -17.15 8.45 -2.67
CA SER A 574 -16.33 7.27 -2.38
C SER A 574 -14.91 7.63 -1.94
N ALA A 575 -14.23 6.66 -1.34
CA ALA A 575 -12.81 6.79 -1.02
C ALA A 575 -11.96 7.08 -2.27
N ASN A 576 -12.29 6.51 -3.42
CA ASN A 576 -11.59 6.82 -4.68
C ASN A 576 -11.71 8.29 -5.08
N TYR A 577 -12.90 8.88 -4.91
CA TYR A 577 -13.12 10.30 -5.17
C TYR A 577 -12.29 11.19 -4.23
N ILE A 578 -12.32 10.91 -2.92
CA ILE A 578 -11.60 11.68 -1.89
C ILE A 578 -10.08 11.56 -2.11
N LYS A 579 -9.57 10.35 -2.34
CA LYS A 579 -8.15 10.12 -2.67
C LYS A 579 -7.74 10.85 -3.95
N ASN A 580 -8.59 10.84 -4.97
CA ASN A 580 -8.32 11.53 -6.24
C ASN A 580 -8.17 13.03 -6.04
N LEU A 581 -9.06 13.66 -5.26
CA LEU A 581 -8.99 15.07 -4.93
C LEU A 581 -7.72 15.44 -4.16
N LEU A 582 -7.32 14.61 -3.20
CA LEU A 582 -6.08 14.82 -2.48
C LEU A 582 -4.88 14.74 -3.43
N LEU A 583 -4.79 13.65 -4.20
CA LEU A 583 -3.64 13.40 -5.09
C LEU A 583 -3.51 14.45 -6.20
N GLN A 584 -4.63 14.92 -6.79
CA GLN A 584 -4.57 15.94 -7.83
C GLN A 584 -4.03 17.29 -7.29
N SER A 585 -4.18 17.56 -6.01
CA SER A 585 -3.73 18.78 -5.35
C SER A 585 -2.23 18.79 -5.02
N THR A 586 -1.55 17.62 -5.05
CA THR A 586 -0.15 17.52 -4.59
C THR A 586 0.83 18.29 -5.46
N GLU A 587 1.85 18.84 -4.81
CA GLU A 587 2.98 19.52 -5.43
C GLU A 587 4.29 18.83 -5.07
N SER A 588 5.22 18.78 -6.04
CA SER A 588 6.53 18.16 -5.83
C SER A 588 7.32 18.92 -4.77
N THR A 589 7.97 18.19 -3.88
CA THR A 589 8.89 18.72 -2.88
C THR A 589 10.32 18.80 -3.40
N ALA A 590 11.16 19.57 -2.73
CA ALA A 590 12.57 19.64 -3.05
C ALA A 590 13.28 18.36 -2.63
N VAL A 591 14.08 17.78 -3.52
CA VAL A 591 14.95 16.65 -3.22
C VAL A 591 16.36 17.01 -3.63
N PRO A 592 17.37 16.82 -2.75
CA PRO A 592 18.75 17.10 -3.08
C PRO A 592 19.24 16.32 -4.31
N ASN A 593 20.27 16.84 -4.96
CA ASN A 593 20.92 16.11 -6.04
C ASN A 593 21.73 14.95 -5.48
N LEU A 594 21.36 13.72 -5.84
CA LEU A 594 22.03 12.50 -5.42
C LEU A 594 23.27 12.14 -6.27
N GLY A 595 23.60 12.94 -7.26
CA GLY A 595 24.69 12.62 -8.20
C GLY A 595 24.31 11.54 -9.22
N TYR A 596 23.05 11.23 -9.39
CA TYR A 596 22.56 10.21 -10.31
C TYR A 596 22.33 10.76 -11.73
N SER A 597 22.17 9.88 -12.71
CA SER A 597 21.63 10.23 -14.02
C SER A 597 20.21 10.81 -13.86
N PRO A 598 19.74 11.70 -14.76
CA PRO A 598 18.42 12.35 -14.63
C PRO A 598 17.25 11.36 -14.40
N SER A 599 17.24 10.23 -15.08
CA SER A 599 16.20 9.21 -14.92
C SER A 599 16.28 8.50 -13.55
N LYS A 600 17.48 8.22 -13.05
CA LYS A 600 17.67 7.61 -11.72
C LYS A 600 17.33 8.62 -10.62
N GLN A 601 17.72 9.89 -10.79
CA GLN A 601 17.35 10.98 -9.87
C GLN A 601 15.84 11.14 -9.76
N GLU A 602 15.13 11.18 -10.88
CA GLU A 602 13.67 11.28 -10.92
C GLU A 602 13.00 10.07 -10.25
N LYS A 603 13.51 8.87 -10.49
CA LYS A 603 13.04 7.65 -9.83
C LYS A 603 13.27 7.69 -8.32
N ALA A 604 14.43 8.12 -7.86
CA ALA A 604 14.76 8.27 -6.44
C ALA A 604 13.84 9.30 -5.76
N GLN A 605 13.53 10.41 -6.43
CA GLN A 605 12.56 11.40 -5.95
C GLN A 605 11.20 10.73 -5.66
N TRP A 606 10.66 9.97 -6.61
CA TRP A 606 9.38 9.27 -6.39
C TRP A 606 9.45 8.23 -5.28
N GLN A 607 10.58 7.55 -5.10
CA GLN A 607 10.77 6.62 -3.99
C GLN A 607 10.71 7.31 -2.61
N MET A 608 11.22 8.54 -2.52
CA MET A 608 11.26 9.28 -1.25
C MET A 608 9.99 10.08 -0.98
N THR A 609 9.41 10.70 -2.00
CA THR A 609 8.36 11.72 -1.81
C THR A 609 7.05 11.44 -2.56
N GLY A 610 6.99 10.36 -3.33
CA GLY A 610 5.80 10.05 -4.13
C GLY A 610 5.39 11.21 -5.01
N TYR A 611 4.12 11.58 -4.96
CA TYR A 611 3.56 12.71 -5.73
C TYR A 611 3.76 14.07 -5.05
N GLY A 612 4.37 14.11 -3.85
CA GLY A 612 4.70 15.31 -3.11
C GLY A 612 3.70 15.64 -2.00
N ILE A 613 3.65 16.93 -1.63
CA ILE A 613 2.83 17.45 -0.53
C ILE A 613 1.43 17.86 -1.01
N PRO A 614 0.33 17.45 -0.34
CA PRO A 614 -1.03 17.82 -0.71
C PRO A 614 -1.40 19.25 -0.27
N ASN A 615 -2.41 19.82 -0.93
CA ASN A 615 -2.97 21.12 -0.62
C ASN A 615 -4.50 21.06 -0.59
N VAL A 616 -5.11 21.28 0.58
CA VAL A 616 -6.55 21.13 0.79
C VAL A 616 -7.38 22.11 -0.05
N GLU A 617 -6.95 23.35 -0.20
CA GLU A 617 -7.68 24.33 -1.02
C GLU A 617 -7.74 23.90 -2.49
N LYS A 618 -6.60 23.45 -3.04
CA LYS A 618 -6.53 22.89 -4.39
C LYS A 618 -7.28 21.57 -4.55
N ALA A 619 -7.47 20.84 -3.44
CA ALA A 619 -8.28 19.63 -3.43
C ALA A 619 -9.78 19.91 -3.50
N ILE A 620 -10.25 20.96 -2.81
CA ILE A 620 -11.67 21.26 -2.68
C ILE A 620 -12.17 22.19 -3.79
N TYR A 621 -11.32 23.12 -4.28
CA TYR A 621 -11.74 24.17 -5.20
C TYR A 621 -10.95 24.18 -6.50
N SER A 622 -11.66 24.50 -7.60
CA SER A 622 -11.07 25.07 -8.81
C SER A 622 -10.89 26.58 -8.66
N LEU A 623 -10.00 27.16 -9.47
CA LEU A 623 -9.73 28.61 -9.52
C LEU A 623 -9.91 29.11 -10.96
N ASP A 624 -9.94 30.43 -11.16
CA ASP A 624 -10.05 31.00 -12.51
C ASP A 624 -9.02 30.44 -13.50
N ASN A 625 -7.77 30.30 -13.04
CA ASN A 625 -6.63 29.81 -13.83
C ASN A 625 -6.27 28.34 -13.56
N ARG A 626 -7.03 27.63 -12.72
CA ARG A 626 -6.82 26.21 -12.39
C ARG A 626 -8.15 25.47 -12.31
N ILE A 627 -8.38 24.58 -13.25
CA ILE A 627 -9.63 23.81 -13.36
C ILE A 627 -9.35 22.36 -13.02
N VAL A 628 -10.24 21.77 -12.26
CA VAL A 628 -10.30 20.33 -12.06
C VAL A 628 -11.60 19.82 -12.68
N LEU A 629 -11.47 18.90 -13.64
CA LEU A 629 -12.57 18.15 -14.21
C LEU A 629 -12.46 16.71 -13.72
N LEU A 630 -13.53 16.13 -13.21
CA LEU A 630 -13.50 14.77 -12.68
C LEU A 630 -14.75 13.98 -13.00
N ASP A 631 -14.59 12.66 -13.09
CA ASP A 631 -15.64 11.68 -13.24
C ASP A 631 -15.42 10.53 -12.24
N GLU A 632 -16.49 10.14 -11.57
CA GLU A 632 -16.56 8.99 -10.69
C GLU A 632 -17.55 8.00 -11.29
N GLY A 633 -17.11 6.76 -11.49
CA GLY A 633 -17.96 5.79 -12.13
C GLY A 633 -17.45 4.36 -12.07
N VAL A 634 -18.02 3.54 -12.90
CA VAL A 634 -17.65 2.14 -13.06
C VAL A 634 -17.25 1.86 -14.49
N ILE A 635 -16.34 0.91 -14.70
CA ILE A 635 -15.95 0.44 -16.03
C ILE A 635 -15.83 -1.08 -16.01
N GLY A 636 -16.35 -1.75 -17.05
CA GLY A 636 -16.22 -3.19 -17.20
C GLY A 636 -14.79 -3.62 -17.55
N LEU A 637 -14.48 -4.88 -17.33
CA LEU A 637 -13.19 -5.46 -17.75
C LEU A 637 -13.05 -5.39 -19.28
N ASN A 638 -11.82 -5.08 -19.71
CA ASN A 638 -11.46 -4.94 -21.13
C ASN A 638 -12.32 -3.91 -21.87
N ARG A 639 -12.68 -2.82 -21.18
CA ARG A 639 -13.35 -1.67 -21.77
C ARG A 639 -12.47 -0.44 -21.80
N VAL A 640 -12.78 0.46 -22.71
CA VAL A 640 -12.19 1.78 -22.85
C VAL A 640 -13.27 2.84 -22.70
N LYS A 641 -12.99 3.87 -21.92
CA LYS A 641 -13.76 5.12 -21.86
C LYS A 641 -12.92 6.26 -22.39
N THR A 642 -13.54 7.10 -23.19
CA THR A 642 -12.93 8.34 -23.68
C THR A 642 -13.66 9.54 -23.11
N TYR A 643 -12.91 10.57 -22.81
CA TYR A 643 -13.39 11.86 -22.35
C TYR A 643 -12.83 12.95 -23.24
N SER A 644 -13.61 13.99 -23.50
CA SER A 644 -13.16 15.06 -24.38
C SER A 644 -13.48 16.43 -23.78
N VAL A 645 -12.49 17.31 -23.78
CA VAL A 645 -12.57 18.67 -23.25
C VAL A 645 -11.95 19.63 -24.26
N ASN A 646 -12.64 20.73 -24.56
CA ASN A 646 -12.08 21.84 -25.33
C ASN A 646 -11.53 22.90 -24.36
N LEU A 647 -10.24 23.10 -24.40
CA LEU A 647 -9.60 24.20 -23.67
C LEU A 647 -9.62 25.45 -24.56
N PRO A 648 -9.84 26.64 -23.99
CA PRO A 648 -9.88 27.90 -24.76
C PRO A 648 -8.51 28.22 -25.33
N SER A 649 -8.46 28.92 -26.46
CA SER A 649 -7.21 29.29 -27.15
C SER A 649 -6.25 30.10 -26.27
N ASN A 650 -6.81 30.98 -25.41
CA ASN A 650 -6.01 31.79 -24.50
C ASN A 650 -5.17 30.93 -23.52
N PHE A 651 -5.59 29.71 -23.18
CA PHE A 651 -4.78 28.78 -22.39
C PHE A 651 -3.46 28.46 -23.12
N PHE A 652 -3.51 28.21 -24.40
CA PHE A 652 -2.31 27.85 -25.18
C PHE A 652 -1.46 29.05 -25.56
N GLU A 653 -2.07 30.17 -25.89
CA GLU A 653 -1.43 31.36 -26.47
C GLU A 653 -0.81 32.27 -25.42
N THR A 654 -1.42 32.38 -24.21
CA THR A 654 -0.90 33.26 -23.15
C THR A 654 0.48 32.79 -22.68
N LYS A 655 1.40 33.73 -22.51
CA LYS A 655 2.73 33.45 -21.96
C LYS A 655 2.63 33.02 -20.49
N GLY A 656 3.38 31.99 -20.14
CA GLY A 656 3.42 31.45 -18.77
C GLY A 656 3.64 29.94 -18.75
N THR A 657 3.85 29.40 -17.55
CA THR A 657 3.94 27.95 -17.36
C THR A 657 2.54 27.36 -17.34
N LYS A 658 2.33 26.35 -18.14
CA LYS A 658 1.11 25.55 -18.23
C LYS A 658 1.37 24.20 -17.61
N LYS A 659 0.42 23.70 -16.84
CA LYS A 659 0.49 22.38 -16.21
C LYS A 659 -0.78 21.61 -16.53
N ILE A 660 -0.61 20.40 -17.00
CA ILE A 660 -1.70 19.44 -17.20
C ILE A 660 -1.37 18.22 -16.38
N SER A 661 -2.31 17.76 -15.58
CA SER A 661 -2.16 16.52 -14.81
C SER A 661 -3.39 15.65 -14.89
N VAL A 662 -3.18 14.34 -14.85
CA VAL A 662 -4.23 13.33 -14.76
C VAL A 662 -4.01 12.51 -13.50
N VAL A 663 -5.07 12.30 -12.75
CA VAL A 663 -5.11 11.36 -11.62
C VAL A 663 -6.16 10.31 -11.84
N LEU A 664 -5.80 9.07 -11.59
CA LEU A 664 -6.69 7.91 -11.66
C LEU A 664 -6.56 7.11 -10.36
N THR A 665 -7.67 6.95 -9.65
CA THR A 665 -7.77 6.14 -8.44
C THR A 665 -8.83 5.07 -8.62
N TYR A 666 -8.54 3.83 -8.24
CA TYR A 666 -9.45 2.71 -8.34
C TYR A 666 -9.15 1.67 -7.26
N ASP A 667 -10.10 0.78 -7.00
CA ASP A 667 -10.07 -0.20 -5.91
C ASP A 667 -10.32 -1.62 -6.44
N PRO A 668 -9.32 -2.25 -7.10
CA PRO A 668 -9.46 -3.59 -7.63
C PRO A 668 -9.42 -4.63 -6.50
N ILE A 669 -10.09 -5.77 -6.72
CA ILE A 669 -9.94 -6.91 -5.81
C ILE A 669 -8.47 -7.36 -5.75
N VAL A 670 -8.05 -7.81 -4.57
CA VAL A 670 -6.67 -8.19 -4.27
C VAL A 670 -6.56 -9.65 -3.88
N ARG A 671 -5.36 -10.23 -4.07
CA ARG A 671 -5.03 -11.58 -3.58
C ARG A 671 -3.56 -11.66 -3.16
N ALA A 672 -3.29 -11.87 -1.88
CA ALA A 672 -1.93 -12.02 -1.33
C ALA A 672 -1.16 -13.18 -1.99
N THR A 673 -1.86 -14.20 -2.46
CA THR A 673 -1.28 -15.39 -3.08
C THR A 673 -0.93 -15.23 -4.56
N ARG A 674 -1.03 -14.03 -5.13
CA ARG A 674 -0.83 -13.76 -6.57
C ARG A 674 0.41 -12.94 -6.88
N GLY A 675 1.42 -12.88 -6.00
CA GLY A 675 2.72 -12.27 -6.27
C GLY A 675 2.67 -11.04 -7.19
N ASP A 676 3.26 -11.13 -8.38
CA ASP A 676 3.31 -10.06 -9.40
C ASP A 676 1.94 -9.53 -9.86
N SER A 677 0.88 -10.27 -9.61
CA SER A 677 -0.49 -9.92 -9.99
C SER A 677 -1.38 -9.76 -8.77
N TYR A 678 -0.88 -9.07 -7.74
CA TYR A 678 -1.63 -8.79 -6.51
C TYR A 678 -3.01 -8.15 -6.80
N LEU A 679 -3.06 -7.21 -7.73
CA LEU A 679 -4.30 -6.56 -8.18
C LEU A 679 -5.02 -7.42 -9.24
N GLY A 680 -6.33 -7.57 -9.10
CA GLY A 680 -7.17 -8.36 -10.02
C GLY A 680 -7.43 -7.71 -11.37
N ALA A 681 -7.45 -6.40 -11.41
CA ALA A 681 -7.56 -5.59 -12.62
C ALA A 681 -6.51 -4.48 -12.63
N GLN A 682 -6.18 -3.98 -13.79
CA GLN A 682 -5.29 -2.84 -13.98
C GLN A 682 -6.01 -1.78 -14.78
N MET A 683 -5.98 -0.55 -14.30
CA MET A 683 -6.43 0.58 -15.10
C MET A 683 -5.23 1.42 -15.55
N GLU A 684 -5.39 2.09 -16.66
CA GLU A 684 -4.41 2.99 -17.25
C GLU A 684 -5.06 4.14 -17.99
N PHE A 685 -4.28 5.20 -18.20
CA PHE A 685 -4.76 6.34 -18.98
C PHE A 685 -3.70 6.87 -19.94
N LYS A 686 -4.18 7.52 -21.03
CA LYS A 686 -3.38 8.31 -21.96
C LYS A 686 -4.12 9.60 -22.31
N LEU A 687 -3.37 10.65 -22.60
CA LEU A 687 -3.92 11.96 -22.94
C LEU A 687 -3.42 12.40 -24.31
N PHE A 688 -4.34 12.87 -25.14
CA PHE A 688 -4.06 13.36 -26.49
C PHE A 688 -4.56 14.78 -26.68
N HIS A 689 -4.04 15.47 -27.68
CA HIS A 689 -4.46 16.81 -28.10
C HIS A 689 -4.71 16.88 -29.60
N THR A 690 -5.50 17.84 -30.06
CA THR A 690 -5.74 18.17 -31.47
C THR A 690 -6.54 17.12 -32.29
N VAL A 691 -6.44 15.84 -31.90
CA VAL A 691 -7.14 14.74 -32.62
C VAL A 691 -8.56 14.59 -32.11
N VAL A 692 -9.52 14.37 -33.01
CA VAL A 692 -10.91 14.19 -32.65
C VAL A 692 -11.13 12.88 -31.89
N PRO A 693 -12.07 12.87 -30.90
CA PRO A 693 -12.27 11.70 -30.04
C PRO A 693 -12.59 10.41 -30.78
N ASP A 694 -13.34 10.49 -31.90
CA ASP A 694 -13.69 9.31 -32.68
C ASP A 694 -12.48 8.58 -33.26
N GLU A 695 -11.49 9.32 -33.78
CA GLU A 695 -10.25 8.72 -34.30
C GLU A 695 -9.45 8.02 -33.19
N ILE A 696 -9.38 8.64 -32.01
CA ILE A 696 -8.68 8.06 -30.87
C ILE A 696 -9.43 6.83 -30.38
N THR A 697 -10.75 6.92 -30.25
CA THR A 697 -11.58 5.79 -29.79
C THR A 697 -11.48 4.61 -30.76
N ALA A 698 -11.52 4.85 -32.07
CA ALA A 698 -11.37 3.80 -33.09
C ALA A 698 -10.04 3.03 -32.98
N HIS A 699 -8.97 3.67 -32.47
CA HIS A 699 -7.71 2.97 -32.24
C HIS A 699 -7.70 2.05 -31.01
N TYR A 700 -8.47 2.41 -29.97
CA TYR A 700 -8.50 1.65 -28.71
C TYR A 700 -9.70 0.71 -28.60
N ALA A 701 -10.76 0.93 -29.36
CA ALA A 701 -11.92 0.07 -29.40
C ALA A 701 -11.73 -1.08 -30.38
N VAL A 702 -12.35 -2.23 -30.09
CA VAL A 702 -12.43 -3.35 -31.01
C VAL A 702 -13.83 -3.44 -31.62
N THR A 703 -13.89 -3.82 -32.89
CA THR A 703 -15.10 -4.16 -33.58
C THR A 703 -15.50 -5.63 -33.41
N GLU A 704 -14.52 -6.50 -33.09
CA GLU A 704 -14.73 -7.93 -32.86
C GLU A 704 -14.00 -8.42 -31.59
N VAL A 705 -14.62 -9.39 -30.92
CA VAL A 705 -14.02 -10.01 -29.71
C VAL A 705 -12.83 -10.88 -30.13
N GLY A 706 -11.60 -10.46 -29.82
CA GLY A 706 -10.40 -11.24 -30.10
C GLY A 706 -9.26 -10.47 -30.79
N GLU A 707 -9.50 -9.26 -31.26
CA GLU A 707 -8.42 -8.41 -31.79
C GLU A 707 -7.44 -8.01 -30.68
N THR A 708 -6.15 -8.12 -30.96
CA THR A 708 -5.06 -7.76 -30.03
C THR A 708 -4.16 -6.71 -30.64
N GLU A 709 -3.78 -5.71 -29.83
CA GLU A 709 -2.79 -4.69 -30.20
C GLU A 709 -1.72 -4.53 -29.11
N ASP A 710 -0.54 -4.03 -29.51
CA ASP A 710 0.54 -3.67 -28.57
C ASP A 710 0.14 -2.48 -27.69
N ASP A 711 0.67 -2.43 -26.44
CA ASP A 711 0.51 -1.33 -25.48
C ASP A 711 1.06 0.01 -25.97
N THR A 712 1.74 0.02 -27.08
CA THR A 712 2.35 1.23 -27.63
C THR A 712 1.29 2.07 -28.33
N THR A 713 1.32 3.37 -28.07
CA THR A 713 0.53 4.32 -28.85
C THR A 713 0.79 4.11 -30.32
N PRO A 714 -0.26 3.94 -31.14
CA PRO A 714 -0.12 3.81 -32.59
C PRO A 714 0.77 4.93 -33.18
N THR A 715 1.62 4.59 -34.14
CA THR A 715 2.58 5.55 -34.70
C THR A 715 1.91 6.82 -35.20
N ALA A 716 0.69 6.71 -35.76
CA ALA A 716 -0.10 7.83 -36.23
C ALA A 716 -0.53 8.78 -35.09
N LEU A 717 -0.79 8.27 -33.88
CA LEU A 717 -1.22 9.05 -32.72
C LEU A 717 -0.07 9.54 -31.85
N LYS A 718 1.13 8.99 -31.98
CA LYS A 718 2.31 9.41 -31.17
C LYS A 718 2.59 10.91 -31.21
N PRO A 719 2.50 11.62 -32.31
CA PRO A 719 2.71 13.08 -32.33
C PRO A 719 1.73 13.88 -31.50
N TYR A 720 0.54 13.30 -31.24
CA TYR A 720 -0.56 13.94 -30.52
C TYR A 720 -0.66 13.49 -29.07
N GLU A 721 0.15 12.49 -28.66
CA GLU A 721 0.20 12.03 -27.26
C GLU A 721 0.90 13.04 -26.37
N ILE A 722 0.24 13.48 -25.30
CA ILE A 722 0.84 14.27 -24.24
C ILE A 722 1.60 13.33 -23.31
N VAL A 723 2.93 13.29 -23.48
CA VAL A 723 3.78 12.47 -22.61
C VAL A 723 3.78 13.04 -21.20
N LEU A 724 3.18 12.31 -20.28
CA LEU A 724 3.06 12.65 -18.87
C LEU A 724 4.11 11.91 -18.03
N LYS A 725 4.54 12.50 -16.92
CA LYS A 725 5.49 11.91 -15.95
C LYS A 725 4.84 11.75 -14.56
N PRO A 726 5.10 10.63 -13.85
CA PRO A 726 5.85 9.44 -14.26
C PRO A 726 5.22 8.72 -15.46
N GLY A 727 6.07 8.04 -16.23
CA GLY A 727 5.64 7.23 -17.38
C GLY A 727 4.86 5.97 -16.96
N VAL A 728 4.27 5.32 -17.95
CA VAL A 728 3.45 4.10 -17.77
C VAL A 728 4.15 2.99 -16.98
N ASN A 729 5.46 2.83 -17.15
CA ASN A 729 6.25 1.80 -16.47
C ASN A 729 6.29 1.95 -14.93
N ILE A 730 5.98 3.14 -14.42
CA ILE A 730 5.93 3.42 -12.98
C ILE A 730 4.48 3.56 -12.53
N ARG A 731 3.72 4.48 -13.17
CA ARG A 731 2.36 4.78 -12.68
C ARG A 731 1.38 3.62 -12.77
N ASN A 732 1.47 2.79 -13.83
CA ASN A 732 0.53 1.66 -14.04
C ASN A 732 0.76 0.48 -13.09
N LYS A 733 1.73 0.57 -12.16
CA LYS A 733 2.00 -0.49 -11.18
C LYS A 733 0.97 -0.54 -10.05
N GLY A 734 0.40 0.60 -9.68
CA GLY A 734 -0.55 0.73 -8.57
C GLY A 734 -1.90 1.30 -8.99
N CYS A 735 -2.80 1.36 -8.02
CA CYS A 735 -4.17 1.87 -8.19
C CYS A 735 -4.33 3.36 -7.85
N HIS A 736 -3.29 4.02 -7.37
CA HIS A 736 -3.22 5.46 -7.16
C HIS A 736 -2.22 6.05 -8.15
N GLN A 737 -2.74 6.52 -9.27
CA GLN A 737 -1.91 6.98 -10.39
C GLN A 737 -2.04 8.49 -10.56
N LYS A 738 -0.91 9.19 -10.65
CA LYS A 738 -0.86 10.60 -11.05
C LYS A 738 0.26 10.79 -12.05
N ALA A 739 0.03 11.60 -13.07
CA ALA A 739 1.08 12.01 -13.98
C ALA A 739 0.85 13.44 -14.49
N ILE A 740 1.94 14.15 -14.73
CA ILE A 740 1.95 15.60 -14.96
C ILE A 740 2.79 15.92 -16.19
N ARG A 741 2.40 16.97 -16.90
CA ARG A 741 3.22 17.68 -17.86
C ARG A 741 3.22 19.17 -17.57
N SER A 742 4.41 19.75 -17.41
CA SER A 742 4.60 21.20 -17.36
C SER A 742 5.31 21.68 -18.62
N PHE A 743 4.86 22.80 -19.20
CA PHE A 743 5.43 23.37 -20.42
C PHE A 743 5.18 24.86 -20.49
N LYS A 744 6.03 25.57 -21.24
CA LYS A 744 5.86 27.03 -21.51
C LYS A 744 5.27 27.27 -22.90
N THR A 745 5.82 26.58 -23.90
CA THR A 745 5.38 26.62 -25.29
C THR A 745 5.18 25.18 -25.78
N ALA A 746 4.09 24.90 -26.46
CA ALA A 746 3.88 23.65 -27.15
C ALA A 746 2.91 23.86 -28.32
N GLN A 747 3.12 23.11 -29.40
CA GLN A 747 2.17 23.01 -30.49
C GLN A 747 1.04 22.06 -30.08
N MET A 748 0.17 22.53 -29.19
CA MET A 748 -1.01 21.81 -28.72
C MET A 748 -2.26 22.63 -28.97
N ALA A 749 -3.34 22.01 -29.28
CA ALA A 749 -4.66 22.63 -29.48
C ALA A 749 -5.78 21.70 -28.97
N ALA A 750 -6.95 22.25 -28.77
CA ALA A 750 -8.17 21.50 -28.51
C ALA A 750 -8.56 20.62 -29.73
N PRO A 751 -9.30 19.53 -29.52
CA PRO A 751 -9.77 19.00 -28.23
C PRO A 751 -8.65 18.29 -27.46
N MET A 752 -8.81 18.21 -26.13
CA MET A 752 -8.07 17.28 -25.28
C MET A 752 -8.89 16.03 -25.09
N THR A 753 -8.32 14.88 -25.43
CA THR A 753 -9.00 13.59 -25.29
C THR A 753 -8.23 12.71 -24.32
N LEU A 754 -8.89 12.38 -23.20
CA LEU A 754 -8.38 11.43 -22.21
C LEU A 754 -8.97 10.05 -22.50
N VAL A 755 -8.10 9.06 -22.57
CA VAL A 755 -8.44 7.65 -22.71
C VAL A 755 -8.17 6.94 -21.39
N VAL A 756 -9.15 6.22 -20.87
CA VAL A 756 -9.03 5.38 -19.67
C VAL A 756 -9.41 3.95 -20.05
N ARG A 757 -8.55 3.00 -19.72
CA ARG A 757 -8.81 1.57 -19.98
C ARG A 757 -8.83 0.78 -18.70
N CYS A 758 -9.66 -0.25 -18.61
CA CYS A 758 -9.63 -1.27 -17.57
C CYS A 758 -9.23 -2.60 -18.21
N LEU A 759 -8.14 -3.16 -17.73
CA LEU A 759 -7.54 -4.39 -18.25
C LEU A 759 -7.66 -5.50 -17.21
N ASN A 760 -8.07 -6.66 -17.65
CA ASN A 760 -8.12 -7.85 -16.83
C ASN A 760 -6.69 -8.35 -16.47
N LYS A 761 -6.48 -8.75 -15.24
CA LYS A 761 -5.27 -9.47 -14.78
C LYS A 761 -5.59 -10.94 -14.51
N TRP A 762 -6.28 -11.24 -13.44
CA TRP A 762 -6.64 -12.61 -13.08
C TRP A 762 -8.14 -12.79 -12.78
N ILE A 763 -8.96 -11.75 -12.95
CA ILE A 763 -10.41 -11.85 -12.78
C ILE A 763 -10.98 -12.58 -14.01
N THR A 764 -11.67 -13.68 -13.78
CA THR A 764 -12.28 -14.49 -14.85
C THR A 764 -13.73 -14.13 -15.11
N ASP A 765 -14.39 -13.50 -14.14
CA ASP A 765 -15.79 -13.05 -14.28
C ASP A 765 -15.86 -11.79 -15.14
N LEU A 766 -16.38 -11.92 -16.35
CA LEU A 766 -16.54 -10.80 -17.29
C LEU A 766 -17.66 -9.82 -16.88
N SER A 767 -18.51 -10.18 -15.92
CA SER A 767 -19.51 -9.27 -15.37
C SER A 767 -18.94 -8.29 -14.35
N TYR A 768 -17.70 -8.52 -13.89
CA TYR A 768 -17.02 -7.64 -12.96
C TYR A 768 -16.89 -6.22 -13.50
N THR A 769 -17.19 -5.27 -12.63
CA THR A 769 -17.02 -3.85 -12.90
C THR A 769 -16.06 -3.23 -11.89
N GLN A 770 -15.17 -2.37 -12.36
CA GLN A 770 -14.18 -1.67 -11.56
C GLN A 770 -14.67 -0.26 -11.22
N ASN A 771 -14.79 0.06 -9.92
CA ASN A 771 -15.02 1.42 -9.48
C ASN A 771 -13.74 2.25 -9.64
N TYR A 772 -13.88 3.48 -10.06
CA TYR A 772 -12.77 4.41 -10.23
C TYR A 772 -13.21 5.87 -10.11
N CYS A 773 -12.24 6.73 -9.88
CA CYS A 773 -12.36 8.17 -10.10
C CYS A 773 -11.19 8.65 -10.94
N VAL A 774 -11.47 9.47 -11.95
CA VAL A 774 -10.45 10.09 -12.80
C VAL A 774 -10.61 11.60 -12.81
N SER A 775 -9.50 12.33 -12.69
CA SER A 775 -9.49 13.79 -12.86
C SER A 775 -8.46 14.25 -13.88
N LEU A 776 -8.85 15.29 -14.61
CA LEU A 776 -8.00 16.09 -15.48
C LEU A 776 -7.88 17.49 -14.88
N THR A 777 -6.67 17.88 -14.47
CA THR A 777 -6.40 19.23 -13.96
C THR A 777 -5.60 20.03 -14.98
N VAL A 778 -6.04 21.25 -15.23
CA VAL A 778 -5.39 22.20 -16.14
C VAL A 778 -5.11 23.48 -15.36
N GLU A 779 -3.86 23.93 -15.35
CA GLU A 779 -3.41 25.09 -14.57
C GLU A 779 -2.51 25.98 -15.43
N HIS A 780 -2.67 27.29 -15.28
CA HIS A 780 -1.83 28.31 -15.94
C HIS A 780 -1.23 29.24 -14.89
N SER A 781 0.06 29.58 -15.01
CA SER A 781 0.75 30.45 -14.06
C SER A 781 0.32 31.91 -14.15
N ALA A 782 -0.26 32.36 -15.27
CA ALA A 782 -0.85 33.70 -15.41
C ALA A 782 -2.29 33.74 -14.91
N GLU A 783 -2.74 34.86 -14.46
CA GLU A 783 -4.11 35.13 -14.03
C GLU A 783 -5.05 35.26 -15.24
N ILE A 784 -5.39 34.15 -15.85
CA ILE A 784 -6.38 34.05 -16.94
C ILE A 784 -7.61 33.28 -16.52
N ASP A 785 -8.77 33.70 -16.96
CA ASP A 785 -10.01 32.97 -16.71
C ASP A 785 -10.21 31.87 -17.77
N ILE A 786 -9.76 30.66 -17.44
CA ILE A 786 -10.04 29.48 -18.23
C ILE A 786 -11.30 28.74 -17.70
N TYR A 787 -11.67 28.99 -16.41
CA TYR A 787 -12.78 28.29 -15.78
C TYR A 787 -14.13 28.61 -16.44
N SER A 788 -14.45 29.88 -16.63
CA SER A 788 -15.72 30.31 -17.21
C SER A 788 -15.94 29.77 -18.63
N SER A 789 -14.86 29.74 -19.42
CA SER A 789 -14.90 29.20 -20.78
C SER A 789 -15.20 27.71 -20.81
N VAL A 790 -14.48 26.92 -20.00
CA VAL A 790 -14.65 25.46 -19.92
C VAL A 790 -15.98 25.09 -19.29
N ARG A 791 -16.41 25.81 -18.24
CA ARG A 791 -17.73 25.62 -17.63
C ARG A 791 -18.86 25.78 -18.64
N THR A 792 -18.80 26.82 -19.48
CA THR A 792 -19.81 27.06 -20.51
C THR A 792 -19.90 25.90 -21.49
N GLU A 793 -18.77 25.40 -21.94
CA GLU A 793 -18.72 24.26 -22.87
C GLU A 793 -19.28 22.97 -22.22
N VAL A 794 -18.85 22.66 -21.00
CA VAL A 794 -19.30 21.47 -20.27
C VAL A 794 -20.81 21.50 -20.04
N LEU A 795 -21.36 22.64 -19.64
CA LEU A 795 -22.81 22.80 -19.44
C LEU A 795 -23.62 22.72 -20.76
N GLN A 796 -23.06 23.17 -21.87
CA GLN A 796 -23.71 23.01 -23.17
C GLN A 796 -23.80 21.53 -23.56
N ARG A 797 -22.74 20.75 -23.36
CA ARG A 797 -22.73 19.32 -23.68
C ARG A 797 -23.68 18.49 -22.81
N THR A 798 -23.80 18.83 -21.52
CA THR A 798 -24.75 18.17 -20.61
C THR A 798 -26.22 18.47 -20.92
N ARG A 799 -26.53 19.57 -21.58
CA ARG A 799 -27.91 19.93 -22.00
C ARG A 799 -28.34 19.27 -23.34
N VAL A 800 -27.37 18.81 -24.13
CA VAL A 800 -27.64 18.17 -25.42
C VAL A 800 -27.77 16.66 -25.33
N ARG A 801 -27.34 16.08 -24.19
CA ARG A 801 -27.62 14.67 -23.85
C ARG A 801 -28.86 14.55 -22.99
#